data_9af9f9a6e3fd6e19bd7263cdf84fc8d6
#
_entry.id   9af9f9a6e3fd6e19bd7263cdf84fc8d6
#
_cell.length_a   1.000
_cell.length_b   1.000
_cell.length_c   1.000
_cell.angle_alpha   90.00
_cell.angle_beta   90.00
_cell.angle_gamma   90.00
#
_symmetry.space_group_name_H-M   'P 1'
#
loop_
_entity.id
_entity.type
_entity.pdbx_description
1 polymer ?
#
loop_
_entity_poly.entity_id
_entity_poly.type
_entity_poly.pdbx_seq_one_letter_code
_entity_poly.pdbx_strand_id
1 'polypeptide(L)'
;MKGLIAWFASNSVVANLLMISIVGAGLMSLVGIPGLSGSSILLEVFPEISVDMVSVAVEYRGAAPEEVEEGVCIKIEEAVQDLEGIKKITSVANEGSGSVAIEVQVGYDVADLVDDIKTRVDAIDTFPDEAEKPVIREITNRTQVINVSIAGDTDELTLKRLGERVRDDLLAVPGITQVDLKNARPYEIAIEVSEQDLRRYNLTFDSVADAVRVASLDLPGGSVKTDAGEILLRTKGQAYVGREFEDLTLMTRPDGSRIRLGDVAKVIDGFEEADNYSLMDGKPSVMVQVFRVGDQNAVDIVDKVYAYIEDTQPTLPEGITLTPWADAARILKGRMDLLIRNAQSGLILVFVVLALFLRLRLAFWVTLGIPISFLGTLAIMPSMDVSINMISLFSFILVLGIVVDDAIVVGESIFEYQAKRREGPKAAIEGTQHVAIPVIFGVLTSVVAFAPMLFVPGYMGKIWRVIPAVIIPTLLFSLVESQLILPAHLSHYYPPKPGRRSLPVRLFNGFFDLFANGLDWFVHKLYRPALHFALNWRYLTVAWAMATMLLTVGLVGGGFIKFVFFPQVESDNVVADVTMPQETPAEVTGQVVRELQASITEVLAEVEREQGIKIHQHVMSSVGEQPFAVQAQRNAGGRVANASSSNVGEVNVELIPSEERSITAGEIVRRWRERTPAIPDVVELTFSADLLGGGKAIDIQFAGRDLDRLQEVVAATKTQLAEYPGVIDISDSFRGGKPEIKLDIKPEAESLGLSLQALGRQVRQAFFGEEAQRIQRGRDEVRVMVRYPEDERRSIGDLENMRIRTPDGAEVPFSEVAEADIGRGFATITRANRRRTIDVTAEVDESTANANEVLADLEATFLPELLDRYRGVTYSLEGEQRSQMEAMQALGKGFVAALFIVYVLMAIPFKSYLQPLIVMSAVPFGIVGAIWGHAFMGLSMSILSMCGIVALTGVVVNDSLVLTISSTITATRAFQESRRCSRPASRAFDRSC
;
A
#
# COMPACT_ATOMS: atom_id res chain seq x y z
N MET A 1 9.94 -40.15 18.49
CA MET A 1 8.54 -40.01 18.04
C MET A 1 7.64 -41.13 18.49
N LYS A 2 7.88 -42.44 18.21
CA LYS A 2 6.97 -43.55 18.60
C LYS A 2 6.66 -43.58 20.09
N GLY A 3 7.65 -43.34 20.97
CA GLY A 3 7.47 -43.22 22.41
C GLY A 3 6.63 -42.02 22.85
N LEU A 4 6.81 -40.88 22.20
CA LEU A 4 6.08 -39.64 22.49
C LEU A 4 4.58 -39.79 22.14
N ILE A 5 4.26 -40.29 20.94
CA ILE A 5 2.90 -40.57 20.52
C ILE A 5 2.22 -41.57 21.49
N ALA A 6 2.91 -42.63 21.87
CA ALA A 6 2.38 -43.62 22.81
C ALA A 6 2.12 -43.00 24.21
N TRP A 7 3.00 -42.12 24.67
CA TRP A 7 2.85 -41.44 25.96
C TRP A 7 1.65 -40.50 25.99
N PHE A 8 1.48 -39.62 24.95
CA PHE A 8 0.33 -38.70 24.84
C PHE A 8 -0.99 -39.47 24.66
N ALA A 9 -1.04 -40.51 23.79
CA ALA A 9 -2.24 -41.29 23.54
C ALA A 9 -2.71 -42.06 24.76
N SER A 10 -1.78 -42.44 25.69
CA SER A 10 -2.10 -43.09 26.93
C SER A 10 -2.37 -42.16 28.12
N ASN A 11 -2.01 -40.83 27.97
CA ASN A 11 -2.18 -39.84 28.99
C ASN A 11 -3.04 -38.68 28.51
N SER A 12 -4.35 -38.84 28.50
CA SER A 12 -5.31 -37.84 28.02
C SER A 12 -5.27 -36.52 28.82
N VAL A 13 -4.81 -36.55 30.07
CA VAL A 13 -4.69 -35.32 30.89
C VAL A 13 -3.61 -34.41 30.29
N VAL A 14 -2.47 -34.97 29.92
CA VAL A 14 -1.37 -34.17 29.29
C VAL A 14 -1.80 -33.62 27.95
N ALA A 15 -2.48 -34.43 27.12
CA ALA A 15 -2.99 -33.99 25.84
C ALA A 15 -4.01 -32.84 25.97
N ASN A 16 -4.93 -32.94 26.94
CA ASN A 16 -5.90 -31.88 27.24
C ASN A 16 -5.22 -30.62 27.81
N LEU A 17 -4.23 -30.76 28.68
CA LEU A 17 -3.47 -29.61 29.20
C LEU A 17 -2.71 -28.90 28.07
N LEU A 18 -2.09 -29.65 27.15
CA LEU A 18 -1.44 -29.07 25.98
C LEU A 18 -2.45 -28.30 25.10
N MET A 19 -3.59 -28.92 24.81
CA MET A 19 -4.68 -28.30 24.06
C MET A 19 -5.16 -27.01 24.72
N ILE A 20 -5.47 -27.04 26.04
CA ILE A 20 -5.94 -25.89 26.82
C ILE A 20 -4.88 -24.80 26.86
N SER A 21 -3.59 -25.16 26.97
CA SER A 21 -2.49 -24.19 26.94
C SER A 21 -2.39 -23.48 25.59
N ILE A 22 -2.51 -24.21 24.47
CA ILE A 22 -2.49 -23.63 23.11
C ILE A 22 -3.70 -22.70 22.94
N VAL A 23 -4.91 -23.18 23.28
CA VAL A 23 -6.15 -22.40 23.16
C VAL A 23 -6.10 -21.17 24.09
N GLY A 24 -5.64 -21.34 25.33
CA GLY A 24 -5.51 -20.24 26.28
C GLY A 24 -4.51 -19.19 25.83
N ALA A 25 -3.35 -19.58 25.32
CA ALA A 25 -2.35 -18.66 24.79
C ALA A 25 -2.88 -17.88 23.58
N GLY A 26 -3.59 -18.54 22.65
CA GLY A 26 -4.20 -17.87 21.50
C GLY A 26 -5.30 -16.89 21.90
N LEU A 27 -6.16 -17.24 22.83
CA LEU A 27 -7.19 -16.33 23.36
C LEU A 27 -6.57 -15.15 24.12
N MET A 28 -5.49 -15.37 24.87
CA MET A 28 -4.77 -14.31 25.57
C MET A 28 -4.14 -13.31 24.58
N SER A 29 -3.60 -13.77 23.46
CA SER A 29 -3.06 -12.91 22.41
C SER A 29 -4.13 -12.06 21.73
N LEU A 30 -5.36 -12.59 21.58
CA LEU A 30 -6.50 -11.85 21.03
C LEU A 30 -7.04 -10.78 21.98
N VAL A 31 -7.15 -11.10 23.28
CA VAL A 31 -7.78 -10.20 24.28
C VAL A 31 -6.79 -9.17 24.81
N GLY A 32 -5.49 -9.44 24.75
CA GLY A 32 -4.44 -8.57 25.27
C GLY A 32 -4.59 -8.32 26.78
N ILE A 33 -3.96 -9.15 27.62
CA ILE A 33 -3.99 -8.92 29.07
C ILE A 33 -2.80 -8.02 29.44
N PRO A 34 -3.05 -6.78 29.94
CA PRO A 34 -1.98 -5.88 30.33
C PRO A 34 -1.06 -6.55 31.38
N GLY A 35 0.23 -6.64 31.06
CA GLY A 35 1.28 -7.12 31.97
C GLY A 35 1.61 -8.62 31.92
N LEU A 36 0.92 -9.46 31.14
CA LEU A 36 1.19 -10.90 31.02
C LEU A 36 1.63 -11.35 29.63
N SER A 37 1.26 -10.63 28.58
CA SER A 37 1.76 -10.81 27.20
C SER A 37 2.30 -9.48 26.71
N GLY A 38 3.44 -9.48 26.05
CA GLY A 38 3.82 -8.33 25.22
C GLY A 38 2.69 -8.08 24.22
N SER A 39 2.39 -6.87 23.91
CA SER A 39 1.37 -6.36 22.98
C SER A 39 0.25 -7.31 22.52
N SER A 40 -1.00 -6.84 22.57
CA SER A 40 -2.14 -7.48 21.88
C SER A 40 -1.83 -7.58 20.38
N ILE A 41 -2.38 -8.58 19.69
CA ILE A 41 -2.25 -8.65 18.23
C ILE A 41 -2.83 -7.37 17.61
N LEU A 42 -2.03 -6.71 16.79
CA LEU A 42 -2.42 -5.50 16.11
C LEU A 42 -3.47 -5.79 15.04
N LEU A 43 -4.50 -4.95 14.95
CA LEU A 43 -5.54 -5.01 13.93
C LEU A 43 -5.29 -3.92 12.89
N GLU A 44 -5.11 -4.32 11.64
CA GLU A 44 -4.79 -3.42 10.52
C GLU A 44 -5.54 -3.82 9.26
N VAL A 45 -5.76 -2.86 8.34
CA VAL A 45 -6.29 -3.18 7.00
C VAL A 45 -5.22 -3.91 6.19
N PHE A 46 -4.04 -3.29 6.10
CA PHE A 46 -2.84 -3.85 5.50
C PHE A 46 -1.70 -3.81 6.51
N PRO A 47 -0.73 -4.74 6.42
CA PRO A 47 0.44 -4.73 7.31
C PRO A 47 1.22 -3.42 7.12
N GLU A 48 1.67 -2.83 8.23
CA GLU A 48 2.55 -1.67 8.18
C GLU A 48 3.91 -2.09 7.62
N ILE A 49 4.25 -1.54 6.46
CA ILE A 49 5.46 -1.93 5.74
C ILE A 49 6.30 -0.68 5.52
N SER A 50 7.51 -0.67 6.07
CA SER A 50 8.50 0.35 5.74
C SER A 50 8.90 0.21 4.27
N VAL A 51 8.96 1.32 3.57
CA VAL A 51 9.29 1.34 2.13
C VAL A 51 10.78 1.19 1.88
N ASP A 52 11.61 1.18 2.93
CA ASP A 52 13.08 1.20 2.86
C ASP A 52 13.59 2.33 1.95
N MET A 53 13.08 3.53 2.17
CA MET A 53 13.43 4.73 1.42
C MET A 53 13.76 5.89 2.34
N VAL A 54 14.76 6.68 1.94
CA VAL A 54 15.11 7.94 2.59
C VAL A 54 14.72 9.09 1.68
N SER A 55 14.08 10.12 2.24
CA SER A 55 13.72 11.35 1.54
C SER A 55 14.58 12.51 2.04
N VAL A 56 15.15 13.25 1.11
CA VAL A 56 15.78 14.55 1.35
C VAL A 56 14.92 15.59 0.62
N ALA A 57 14.29 16.49 1.35
CA ALA A 57 13.45 17.55 0.80
C ALA A 57 14.05 18.93 1.13
N VAL A 58 14.05 19.82 0.16
CA VAL A 58 14.53 21.21 0.30
C VAL A 58 13.51 22.12 -0.36
N GLU A 59 13.01 23.09 0.39
CA GLU A 59 12.20 24.18 -0.15
C GLU A 59 13.12 25.29 -0.69
N TYR A 60 12.92 25.67 -1.93
CA TYR A 60 13.62 26.76 -2.60
C TYR A 60 12.58 27.64 -3.29
N ARG A 61 11.84 28.38 -2.47
CA ARG A 61 10.64 29.11 -2.87
C ARG A 61 10.92 30.17 -3.93
N GLY A 62 10.08 30.20 -4.95
CA GLY A 62 10.17 31.10 -6.09
C GLY A 62 11.23 30.71 -7.11
N ALA A 63 11.90 29.58 -6.95
CA ALA A 63 12.83 29.05 -7.94
C ALA A 63 12.11 28.21 -9.01
N ALA A 64 12.55 28.35 -10.25
CA ALA A 64 12.10 27.51 -11.36
C ALA A 64 12.62 26.05 -11.21
N PRO A 65 11.96 25.05 -11.80
CA PRO A 65 12.39 23.65 -11.71
C PRO A 65 13.83 23.40 -12.16
N GLU A 66 14.34 24.14 -13.14
CA GLU A 66 15.76 24.06 -13.57
C GLU A 66 16.72 24.54 -12.48
N GLU A 67 16.39 25.63 -11.81
CA GLU A 67 17.18 26.17 -10.70
C GLU A 67 17.16 25.22 -9.50
N VAL A 68 16.01 24.59 -9.23
CA VAL A 68 15.88 23.55 -8.19
C VAL A 68 16.66 22.30 -8.56
N GLU A 69 16.64 21.86 -9.83
CA GLU A 69 17.43 20.73 -10.32
C GLU A 69 18.92 20.96 -10.07
N GLU A 70 19.45 22.12 -10.55
CA GLU A 70 20.88 22.42 -10.49
C GLU A 70 21.33 22.85 -9.08
N GLY A 71 20.54 23.67 -8.42
CA GLY A 71 20.86 24.25 -7.12
C GLY A 71 20.67 23.30 -5.94
N VAL A 72 19.78 22.28 -6.08
CA VAL A 72 19.40 21.39 -5.00
C VAL A 72 19.59 19.94 -5.39
N CYS A 73 18.84 19.44 -6.37
CA CYS A 73 18.75 18.00 -6.63
C CYS A 73 20.10 17.38 -7.03
N ILE A 74 20.80 17.98 -7.99
CA ILE A 74 22.09 17.48 -8.48
C ILE A 74 23.14 17.47 -7.36
N LYS A 75 23.17 18.50 -6.52
CA LYS A 75 24.13 18.58 -5.41
C LYS A 75 23.92 17.46 -4.36
N ILE A 76 22.65 17.17 -4.05
CA ILE A 76 22.32 16.06 -3.17
C ILE A 76 22.68 14.72 -3.83
N GLU A 77 22.30 14.50 -5.11
CA GLU A 77 22.64 13.28 -5.84
C GLU A 77 24.16 13.00 -5.83
N GLU A 78 24.97 14.05 -6.07
CA GLU A 78 26.44 13.92 -6.06
C GLU A 78 27.01 13.64 -4.68
N ALA A 79 26.43 14.22 -3.63
CA ALA A 79 26.90 14.03 -2.26
C ALA A 79 26.67 12.61 -1.72
N VAL A 80 25.62 11.92 -2.21
CA VAL A 80 25.20 10.61 -1.69
C VAL A 80 25.51 9.43 -2.61
N GLN A 81 25.93 9.68 -3.87
CA GLN A 81 26.07 8.63 -4.90
C GLN A 81 27.06 7.50 -4.58
N ASP A 82 28.05 7.77 -3.71
CA ASP A 82 29.12 6.85 -3.35
C ASP A 82 28.82 6.08 -2.03
N LEU A 83 27.68 6.31 -1.40
CA LEU A 83 27.28 5.60 -0.21
C LEU A 83 26.90 4.15 -0.53
N GLU A 84 27.41 3.21 0.27
CA GLU A 84 27.01 1.81 0.18
C GLU A 84 25.55 1.62 0.64
N GLY A 85 24.84 0.66 0.06
CA GLY A 85 23.45 0.36 0.44
C GLY A 85 22.38 1.12 -0.37
N ILE A 86 22.78 1.95 -1.33
CA ILE A 86 21.85 2.63 -2.22
C ILE A 86 21.52 1.74 -3.42
N LYS A 87 20.22 1.50 -3.66
CA LYS A 87 19.71 0.75 -4.81
C LYS A 87 19.37 1.68 -6.00
N LYS A 88 18.68 2.79 -5.74
CA LYS A 88 18.23 3.76 -6.74
C LYS A 88 18.12 5.15 -6.12
N ILE A 89 18.59 6.17 -6.83
CA ILE A 89 18.38 7.57 -6.45
C ILE A 89 17.40 8.16 -7.47
N THR A 90 16.41 8.88 -6.98
CA THR A 90 15.47 9.59 -7.84
C THR A 90 15.16 10.95 -7.27
N SER A 91 15.19 11.95 -8.13
CA SER A 91 14.99 13.34 -7.77
C SER A 91 13.82 13.92 -8.55
N VAL A 92 13.08 14.80 -7.88
CA VAL A 92 12.00 15.57 -8.48
C VAL A 92 12.24 17.03 -8.14
N ALA A 93 12.40 17.85 -9.17
CA ALA A 93 12.50 19.29 -9.07
C ALA A 93 11.19 19.91 -9.56
N ASN A 94 10.47 20.53 -8.64
CA ASN A 94 9.25 21.31 -8.89
C ASN A 94 9.53 22.80 -8.70
N GLU A 95 8.61 23.65 -9.14
CA GLU A 95 8.62 25.06 -8.78
C GLU A 95 8.63 25.19 -7.25
N GLY A 96 9.66 25.86 -6.73
CA GLY A 96 9.80 26.13 -5.31
C GLY A 96 10.24 25.00 -4.41
N SER A 97 10.46 23.77 -4.89
CA SER A 97 10.89 22.66 -4.05
C SER A 97 11.60 21.53 -4.78
N GLY A 98 12.66 20.98 -4.15
CA GLY A 98 13.37 19.80 -4.61
C GLY A 98 13.25 18.63 -3.65
N SER A 99 13.09 17.43 -4.16
CA SER A 99 13.09 16.21 -3.35
C SER A 99 13.95 15.13 -3.98
N VAL A 100 14.74 14.46 -3.16
CA VAL A 100 15.57 13.31 -3.55
C VAL A 100 15.14 12.11 -2.73
N ALA A 101 14.65 11.09 -3.40
CA ALA A 101 14.26 9.82 -2.79
C ALA A 101 15.33 8.76 -3.08
N ILE A 102 15.80 8.10 -2.04
CA ILE A 102 16.88 7.13 -2.06
C ILE A 102 16.34 5.78 -1.63
N GLU A 103 16.26 4.83 -2.57
CA GLU A 103 15.84 3.45 -2.31
C GLU A 103 17.00 2.66 -1.70
N VAL A 104 16.78 2.05 -0.53
CA VAL A 104 17.79 1.29 0.21
C VAL A 104 17.89 -0.13 -0.33
N GLN A 105 19.11 -0.65 -0.46
CA GLN A 105 19.33 -2.01 -0.90
C GLN A 105 18.94 -3.01 0.19
N VAL A 106 18.36 -4.14 -0.19
CA VAL A 106 17.95 -5.19 0.74
C VAL A 106 19.14 -5.69 1.57
N GLY A 107 18.98 -5.64 2.89
CA GLY A 107 19.98 -6.09 3.85
C GLY A 107 20.81 -4.99 4.51
N TYR A 108 20.60 -3.72 4.11
CA TYR A 108 21.15 -2.55 4.80
C TYR A 108 20.15 -1.98 5.79
N ASP A 109 20.64 -1.42 6.89
CA ASP A 109 19.83 -0.71 7.87
C ASP A 109 19.47 0.69 7.36
N VAL A 110 18.19 1.01 7.36
CA VAL A 110 17.70 2.31 6.86
C VAL A 110 18.14 3.44 7.79
N ALA A 111 18.15 3.21 9.11
CA ALA A 111 18.53 4.23 10.08
C ALA A 111 20.01 4.62 9.96
N ASP A 112 20.89 3.64 9.78
CA ASP A 112 22.32 3.89 9.55
C ASP A 112 22.53 4.71 8.26
N LEU A 113 21.79 4.36 7.19
CA LEU A 113 21.88 5.09 5.93
C LEU A 113 21.32 6.52 6.02
N VAL A 114 20.26 6.74 6.82
CA VAL A 114 19.75 8.10 7.09
C VAL A 114 20.82 8.96 7.75
N ASP A 115 21.55 8.44 8.72
CA ASP A 115 22.62 9.18 9.41
C ASP A 115 23.80 9.49 8.47
N ASP A 116 24.18 8.55 7.59
CA ASP A 116 25.20 8.77 6.58
C ASP A 116 24.77 9.82 5.55
N ILE A 117 23.55 9.72 5.02
CA ILE A 117 22.98 10.70 4.10
C ILE A 117 22.94 12.08 4.75
N LYS A 118 22.49 12.17 6.01
CA LYS A 118 22.43 13.43 6.74
C LYS A 118 23.81 14.05 6.88
N THR A 119 24.82 13.26 7.23
CA THR A 119 26.19 13.75 7.35
C THR A 119 26.71 14.31 6.03
N ARG A 120 26.41 13.66 4.89
CA ARG A 120 26.80 14.11 3.56
C ARG A 120 26.07 15.35 3.09
N VAL A 121 24.76 15.39 3.32
CA VAL A 121 23.92 16.53 2.89
C VAL A 121 24.18 17.77 3.75
N ASP A 122 24.37 17.63 5.07
CA ASP A 122 24.72 18.72 5.98
C ASP A 122 26.11 19.32 5.67
N ALA A 123 26.98 18.59 4.97
CA ALA A 123 28.29 19.06 4.53
C ALA A 123 28.24 19.87 3.22
N ILE A 124 27.08 19.98 2.55
CA ILE A 124 26.92 20.80 1.36
C ILE A 124 26.81 22.27 1.75
N ASP A 125 27.85 23.04 1.48
CA ASP A 125 27.93 24.49 1.77
C ASP A 125 27.58 25.39 0.57
N THR A 126 27.23 24.76 -0.55
CA THR A 126 26.97 25.45 -1.83
C THR A 126 25.50 25.56 -2.20
N PHE A 127 24.58 25.26 -1.28
CA PHE A 127 23.14 25.52 -1.52
C PHE A 127 22.91 27.01 -1.77
N PRO A 128 21.89 27.37 -2.57
CA PRO A 128 21.48 28.77 -2.69
C PRO A 128 21.10 29.35 -1.32
N ASP A 129 21.41 30.64 -1.08
CA ASP A 129 21.16 31.31 0.19
C ASP A 129 19.67 31.37 0.54
N GLU A 130 18.80 31.39 -0.50
CA GLU A 130 17.34 31.41 -0.36
C GLU A 130 16.72 30.03 -0.16
N ALA A 131 17.51 28.95 -0.29
CA ALA A 131 17.02 27.60 -0.04
C ALA A 131 16.91 27.34 1.48
N GLU A 132 15.79 26.73 1.87
CA GLU A 132 15.60 26.28 3.25
C GLU A 132 16.53 25.11 3.60
N LYS A 133 16.70 24.84 4.89
CA LYS A 133 17.52 23.71 5.34
C LYS A 133 16.94 22.38 4.87
N PRO A 134 17.79 21.45 4.40
CA PRO A 134 17.35 20.12 4.02
C PRO A 134 16.63 19.37 5.15
N VAL A 135 15.49 18.78 4.85
CA VAL A 135 14.75 17.90 5.76
C VAL A 135 14.99 16.47 5.32
N ILE A 136 15.75 15.72 6.13
CA ILE A 136 16.13 14.34 5.84
C ILE A 136 15.36 13.42 6.77
N ARG A 137 14.67 12.45 6.22
CA ARG A 137 13.87 11.51 7.00
C ARG A 137 13.70 10.18 6.27
N GLU A 138 13.55 9.11 7.03
CA GLU A 138 12.99 7.86 6.52
C GLU A 138 11.55 8.09 6.05
N ILE A 139 11.19 7.55 4.89
CA ILE A 139 9.80 7.53 4.45
C ILE A 139 9.07 6.43 5.21
N THR A 140 8.49 6.81 6.34
CA THR A 140 7.60 5.94 7.11
C THR A 140 6.19 6.02 6.55
N ASN A 141 5.57 4.87 6.36
CA ASN A 141 4.17 4.82 5.95
C ASN A 141 3.30 5.16 7.16
N ARG A 142 2.85 6.41 7.24
CA ARG A 142 1.88 6.84 8.25
C ARG A 142 0.50 6.36 7.81
N THR A 143 -0.05 5.41 8.53
CA THR A 143 -1.36 4.88 8.19
C THR A 143 -2.45 5.85 8.67
N GLN A 144 -3.13 6.50 7.72
CA GLN A 144 -4.33 7.27 7.99
C GLN A 144 -5.45 6.31 8.42
N VAL A 145 -6.17 6.69 9.48
CA VAL A 145 -7.22 5.85 10.06
C VAL A 145 -8.61 6.39 9.77
N ILE A 146 -8.80 7.69 9.94
CA ILE A 146 -10.04 8.40 9.68
C ILE A 146 -9.77 9.88 9.47
N ASN A 147 -10.57 10.52 8.66
CA ASN A 147 -10.61 11.97 8.53
C ASN A 147 -11.89 12.52 9.15
N VAL A 148 -11.80 13.76 9.63
CA VAL A 148 -12.96 14.56 10.04
C VAL A 148 -13.00 15.79 9.15
N SER A 149 -14.01 15.88 8.29
CA SER A 149 -14.27 17.08 7.51
C SER A 149 -15.09 18.08 8.33
N ILE A 150 -14.63 19.30 8.39
CA ILE A 150 -15.36 20.44 8.98
C ILE A 150 -15.87 21.27 7.82
N ALA A 151 -17.17 21.25 7.56
CA ALA A 151 -17.78 21.91 6.41
C ALA A 151 -18.90 22.86 6.83
N GLY A 152 -18.99 24.00 6.14
CA GLY A 152 -20.05 24.98 6.40
C GLY A 152 -19.94 26.23 5.54
N ASP A 153 -21.06 26.94 5.38
CA ASP A 153 -21.12 28.23 4.69
C ASP A 153 -20.62 29.37 5.60
N THR A 154 -19.28 29.39 5.79
CA THR A 154 -18.62 30.41 6.63
C THR A 154 -17.28 30.81 6.00
N ASP A 155 -16.62 31.83 6.54
CA ASP A 155 -15.34 32.27 6.08
C ASP A 155 -14.21 31.27 6.41
N GLU A 156 -13.14 31.30 5.63
CA GLU A 156 -12.01 30.40 5.73
C GLU A 156 -11.32 30.48 7.10
N LEU A 157 -11.23 31.68 7.69
CA LEU A 157 -10.60 31.85 8.99
C LEU A 157 -11.36 31.12 10.09
N THR A 158 -12.69 31.16 10.03
CA THR A 158 -13.55 30.41 10.96
C THR A 158 -13.40 28.90 10.77
N LEU A 159 -13.40 28.40 9.52
CA LEU A 159 -13.18 26.98 9.25
C LEU A 159 -11.81 26.51 9.74
N LYS A 160 -10.74 27.28 9.47
CA LYS A 160 -9.40 26.95 9.91
C LYS A 160 -9.30 26.90 11.44
N ARG A 161 -9.81 27.89 12.15
CA ARG A 161 -9.83 27.94 13.63
C ARG A 161 -10.61 26.76 14.23
N LEU A 162 -11.72 26.36 13.60
CA LEU A 162 -12.47 25.19 14.02
C LEU A 162 -11.68 23.91 13.75
N GLY A 163 -11.01 23.82 12.59
CA GLY A 163 -10.13 22.72 12.28
C GLY A 163 -8.97 22.57 13.27
N GLU A 164 -8.33 23.69 13.63
CA GLU A 164 -7.29 23.72 14.65
C GLU A 164 -7.82 23.26 16.02
N ARG A 165 -9.00 23.74 16.41
CA ARG A 165 -9.65 23.30 17.66
C ARG A 165 -9.94 21.80 17.63
N VAL A 166 -10.56 21.28 16.58
CA VAL A 166 -10.84 19.83 16.42
C VAL A 166 -9.57 19.01 16.46
N ARG A 167 -8.50 19.47 15.77
CA ARG A 167 -7.17 18.85 15.83
C ARG A 167 -6.64 18.78 17.25
N ASP A 168 -6.66 19.89 17.97
CA ASP A 168 -6.11 19.99 19.33
C ASP A 168 -6.94 19.20 20.35
N ASP A 169 -8.26 19.20 20.22
CA ASP A 169 -9.17 18.41 21.03
C ASP A 169 -8.94 16.90 20.80
N LEU A 170 -8.79 16.45 19.55
CA LEU A 170 -8.48 15.06 19.22
C LEU A 170 -7.11 14.63 19.73
N LEU A 171 -6.08 15.51 19.68
CA LEU A 171 -4.76 15.23 20.25
C LEU A 171 -4.80 15.12 21.80
N ALA A 172 -5.78 15.72 22.44
CA ALA A 172 -5.99 15.58 23.90
C ALA A 172 -6.65 14.25 24.27
N VAL A 173 -7.24 13.51 23.31
CA VAL A 173 -7.88 12.21 23.57
C VAL A 173 -6.79 11.14 23.79
N PRO A 174 -6.80 10.42 24.93
CA PRO A 174 -5.81 9.38 25.18
C PRO A 174 -5.80 8.30 24.09
N GLY A 175 -4.63 8.05 23.50
CA GLY A 175 -4.44 7.08 22.44
C GLY A 175 -4.52 7.64 21.02
N ILE A 176 -4.78 8.93 20.83
CA ILE A 176 -4.61 9.66 19.57
C ILE A 176 -3.37 10.52 19.70
N THR A 177 -2.33 10.24 18.93
CA THR A 177 -1.02 10.90 19.10
C THR A 177 -0.61 11.74 17.91
N GLN A 178 -1.24 11.51 16.76
CA GLN A 178 -0.91 12.26 15.55
C GLN A 178 -2.16 12.66 14.78
N VAL A 179 -2.31 13.97 14.59
CA VAL A 179 -3.43 14.60 13.87
C VAL A 179 -2.89 15.76 13.05
N ASP A 180 -3.17 15.77 11.76
CA ASP A 180 -2.78 16.84 10.83
C ASP A 180 -4.03 17.59 10.35
N LEU A 181 -3.90 18.92 10.14
CA LEU A 181 -4.90 19.74 9.47
C LEU A 181 -4.51 19.89 8.00
N LYS A 182 -5.44 19.60 7.08
CA LYS A 182 -5.27 19.70 5.62
C LYS A 182 -6.34 20.59 5.00
N ASN A 183 -6.12 21.00 3.77
CA ASN A 183 -7.02 21.85 3.01
C ASN A 183 -7.30 23.20 3.71
N ALA A 184 -6.32 23.67 4.48
CA ALA A 184 -6.34 24.95 5.19
C ALA A 184 -5.04 25.70 4.89
N ARG A 185 -5.13 26.86 4.23
CA ARG A 185 -3.95 27.64 3.86
C ARG A 185 -3.14 28.07 5.09
N PRO A 186 -1.80 28.12 5.02
CA PRO A 186 -0.96 28.67 6.09
C PRO A 186 -1.31 30.13 6.36
N TYR A 187 -1.14 30.59 7.62
CA TYR A 187 -1.28 31.98 7.94
C TYR A 187 -0.11 32.78 7.37
N GLU A 188 -0.42 33.98 6.85
CA GLU A 188 0.57 34.97 6.39
C GLU A 188 0.12 36.35 6.78
N ILE A 189 1.07 37.23 7.16
CA ILE A 189 0.85 38.65 7.29
C ILE A 189 1.51 39.31 6.09
N ALA A 190 0.69 39.77 5.15
CA ALA A 190 1.15 40.50 3.97
C ALA A 190 1.17 42.01 4.23
N ILE A 191 2.32 42.61 4.05
CA ILE A 191 2.56 44.02 4.08
C ILE A 191 2.66 44.52 2.65
N GLU A 192 1.56 45.03 2.11
CA GLU A 192 1.47 45.48 0.74
C GLU A 192 1.81 46.96 0.63
N VAL A 193 2.86 47.29 -0.11
CA VAL A 193 3.38 48.66 -0.30
C VAL A 193 3.35 48.98 -1.78
N SER A 194 2.60 50.01 -2.20
CA SER A 194 2.53 50.39 -3.59
C SER A 194 3.83 51.07 -4.07
N GLU A 195 4.12 50.99 -5.36
CA GLU A 195 5.27 51.69 -5.94
C GLU A 195 5.13 53.21 -5.73
N GLN A 196 3.90 53.72 -5.73
CA GLN A 196 3.64 55.14 -5.47
C GLN A 196 4.04 55.55 -4.03
N ASP A 197 3.76 54.75 -3.03
CA ASP A 197 4.09 55.00 -1.65
C ASP A 197 5.58 54.82 -1.36
N LEU A 198 6.22 53.81 -1.98
CA LEU A 198 7.67 53.64 -1.91
C LEU A 198 8.38 54.94 -2.40
N ARG A 199 7.94 55.48 -3.54
CA ARG A 199 8.49 56.72 -4.09
C ARG A 199 8.18 57.92 -3.24
N ARG A 200 6.94 58.06 -2.78
CA ARG A 200 6.49 59.20 -1.97
C ARG A 200 7.29 59.36 -0.69
N TYR A 201 7.68 58.24 -0.07
CA TYR A 201 8.41 58.21 1.19
C TYR A 201 9.90 57.92 1.01
N ASN A 202 10.39 57.75 -0.22
CA ASN A 202 11.76 57.37 -0.59
C ASN A 202 12.21 56.09 0.15
N LEU A 203 11.40 55.05 0.04
CA LEU A 203 11.59 53.72 0.66
C LEU A 203 11.94 52.67 -0.36
N THR A 204 12.55 51.58 0.11
CA THR A 204 12.75 50.35 -0.62
C THR A 204 12.09 49.19 0.12
N PHE A 205 11.85 48.03 -0.53
CA PHE A 205 11.35 46.86 0.16
C PHE A 205 12.27 46.44 1.31
N ASP A 206 13.60 46.48 1.08
CA ASP A 206 14.60 46.19 2.10
C ASP A 206 14.42 47.14 3.31
N SER A 207 14.24 48.45 3.09
CA SER A 207 14.08 49.40 4.18
C SER A 207 12.80 49.19 4.99
N VAL A 208 11.72 48.74 4.34
CA VAL A 208 10.47 48.36 4.99
C VAL A 208 10.62 47.06 5.77
N ALA A 209 11.19 46.03 5.17
CA ALA A 209 11.43 44.77 5.82
C ALA A 209 12.38 44.89 7.02
N ASP A 210 13.46 45.67 6.89
CA ASP A 210 14.41 45.92 7.97
C ASP A 210 13.77 46.72 9.11
N ALA A 211 12.94 47.70 8.81
CA ALA A 211 12.20 48.46 9.84
C ALA A 211 11.26 47.55 10.62
N VAL A 212 10.59 46.59 9.93
CA VAL A 212 9.75 45.58 10.59
C VAL A 212 10.60 44.65 11.47
N ARG A 213 11.74 44.13 10.98
CA ARG A 213 12.67 43.30 11.76
C ARG A 213 13.18 43.96 13.01
N VAL A 214 13.51 45.26 12.92
CA VAL A 214 14.06 46.01 14.04
C VAL A 214 12.99 46.46 15.07
N ALA A 215 11.78 46.80 14.58
CA ALA A 215 10.70 47.29 15.43
C ALA A 215 9.89 46.14 16.09
N SER A 216 9.83 44.98 15.48
CA SER A 216 9.08 43.79 15.94
C SER A 216 10.02 42.75 16.48
N LEU A 217 10.50 42.93 17.72
CA LEU A 217 11.54 42.05 18.27
C LEU A 217 11.44 41.92 19.79
N ASP A 218 11.54 40.72 20.32
CA ASP A 218 11.75 40.46 21.76
C ASP A 218 13.23 40.09 21.98
N LEU A 219 13.91 40.84 22.84
CA LEU A 219 15.31 40.57 23.17
C LEU A 219 15.47 40.29 24.67
N PRO A 220 16.14 39.18 25.03
CA PRO A 220 16.55 38.95 26.41
C PRO A 220 17.66 39.97 26.78
N GLY A 221 17.40 40.82 27.73
CA GLY A 221 18.36 41.82 28.22
C GLY A 221 19.29 41.35 29.33
N GLY A 222 19.24 40.05 29.67
CA GLY A 222 20.00 39.51 30.80
C GLY A 222 19.36 39.77 32.14
N SER A 223 20.18 39.97 33.18
CA SER A 223 19.69 40.29 34.54
C SER A 223 20.56 41.34 35.24
N VAL A 224 19.91 42.15 36.10
CA VAL A 224 20.57 43.06 37.01
C VAL A 224 20.64 42.38 38.38
N LYS A 225 21.84 42.20 38.89
CA LYS A 225 22.08 41.69 40.25
C LYS A 225 22.05 42.84 41.22
N THR A 226 21.07 42.86 42.12
CA THR A 226 20.91 43.85 43.17
C THR A 226 21.12 43.21 44.56
N ASP A 227 21.30 44.04 45.59
CA ASP A 227 21.42 43.52 46.98
C ASP A 227 20.14 42.78 47.45
N ALA A 228 19.00 43.00 46.83
CA ALA A 228 17.72 42.34 47.11
C ALA A 228 17.38 41.11 46.23
N GLY A 229 18.26 40.75 45.25
CA GLY A 229 18.03 39.63 44.33
C GLY A 229 18.34 40.00 42.88
N GLU A 230 18.05 39.06 41.99
CA GLU A 230 18.30 39.17 40.56
C GLU A 230 16.98 39.60 39.84
N ILE A 231 17.07 40.65 39.02
CA ILE A 231 15.94 41.17 38.24
C ILE A 231 16.22 40.93 36.76
N LEU A 232 15.35 40.16 36.10
CA LEU A 232 15.45 39.91 34.66
C LEU A 232 15.08 41.15 33.84
N LEU A 233 15.92 41.50 32.88
CA LEU A 233 15.65 42.49 31.86
C LEU A 233 15.12 41.88 30.61
N ARG A 234 14.03 42.36 30.06
CA ARG A 234 13.44 41.90 28.81
C ARG A 234 12.98 43.11 27.99
N THR A 235 13.39 43.14 26.74
CA THR A 235 12.74 44.02 25.75
C THR A 235 11.55 43.26 25.20
N LYS A 236 10.37 43.85 25.24
CA LYS A 236 9.15 43.23 24.71
C LYS A 236 8.57 44.18 23.65
N GLY A 237 8.66 43.76 22.38
CA GLY A 237 8.24 44.56 21.24
C GLY A 237 7.77 43.74 20.05
N GLN A 238 7.72 42.42 20.17
CA GLN A 238 7.28 41.49 19.08
C GLN A 238 5.80 41.76 18.77
N ALA A 239 5.50 42.05 17.51
CA ALA A 239 4.15 42.08 16.96
C ALA A 239 3.69 40.66 16.54
N TYR A 240 2.44 40.33 16.83
CA TYR A 240 1.86 39.01 16.54
C TYR A 240 0.63 39.04 15.61
N VAL A 241 -0.01 40.21 15.47
CA VAL A 241 -1.22 40.38 14.65
C VAL A 241 -1.10 41.64 13.76
N GLY A 242 -1.78 41.62 12.63
CA GLY A 242 -1.66 42.69 11.63
C GLY A 242 -1.77 44.10 12.16
N ARG A 243 -2.70 44.37 13.10
CA ARG A 243 -2.89 45.66 13.70
C ARG A 243 -1.65 46.15 14.49
N GLU A 244 -0.93 45.25 15.12
CA GLU A 244 0.31 45.60 15.84
C GLU A 244 1.42 45.95 14.84
N PHE A 245 1.43 45.33 13.64
CA PHE A 245 2.33 45.70 12.56
C PHE A 245 1.99 47.07 11.98
N GLU A 246 0.70 47.43 11.79
CA GLU A 246 0.29 48.75 11.33
C GLU A 246 0.82 49.87 12.23
N ASP A 247 0.86 49.63 13.54
CA ASP A 247 1.31 50.61 14.55
C ASP A 247 2.84 50.76 14.65
N LEU A 248 3.63 49.89 14.00
CA LEU A 248 5.09 49.96 14.01
C LEU A 248 5.58 51.28 13.39
N THR A 249 6.57 51.91 14.01
CA THR A 249 7.19 53.12 13.46
C THR A 249 8.19 52.72 12.37
N LEU A 250 7.87 53.04 11.13
CA LEU A 250 8.72 52.79 9.97
C LEU A 250 9.90 53.75 9.89
N MET A 251 9.65 55.05 10.13
CA MET A 251 10.68 56.08 10.16
C MET A 251 10.26 57.27 11.04
N THR A 252 11.27 58.02 11.54
CA THR A 252 11.06 59.25 12.25
C THR A 252 11.69 60.40 11.44
N ARG A 253 10.93 61.41 11.13
CA ARG A 253 11.41 62.57 10.38
C ARG A 253 12.22 63.51 11.29
N PRO A 254 13.06 64.39 10.72
CA PRO A 254 13.84 65.36 11.51
C PRO A 254 12.99 66.36 12.38
N ASP A 255 11.73 66.51 12.02
CA ASP A 255 10.75 67.34 12.77
C ASP A 255 10.13 66.58 13.97
N GLY A 256 10.52 65.31 14.20
CA GLY A 256 10.00 64.45 15.24
C GLY A 256 8.69 63.75 14.90
N SER A 257 8.12 63.93 13.71
CA SER A 257 6.93 63.23 13.26
C SER A 257 7.29 61.77 12.93
N ARG A 258 6.42 60.85 13.34
CA ARG A 258 6.59 59.43 13.09
C ARG A 258 5.68 59.01 11.95
N ILE A 259 6.23 58.22 11.01
CA ILE A 259 5.48 57.58 9.97
C ILE A 259 5.35 56.11 10.39
N ARG A 260 4.11 55.65 10.53
CA ARG A 260 3.80 54.27 10.87
C ARG A 260 3.75 53.39 9.62
N LEU A 261 3.89 52.09 9.78
CA LEU A 261 3.76 51.14 8.69
C LEU A 261 2.38 51.24 8.03
N GLY A 262 1.30 51.36 8.79
CA GLY A 262 -0.06 51.55 8.29
C GLY A 262 -0.32 52.86 7.55
N ASP A 263 0.60 53.88 7.62
CA ASP A 263 0.53 55.11 6.83
C ASP A 263 1.08 54.93 5.40
N VAL A 264 1.84 53.84 5.15
CA VAL A 264 2.59 53.58 3.93
C VAL A 264 2.16 52.25 3.27
N ALA A 265 1.75 51.31 4.07
CA ALA A 265 1.44 49.94 3.64
C ALA A 265 0.03 49.52 4.11
N LYS A 266 -0.60 48.68 3.32
CA LYS A 266 -1.78 47.92 3.74
C LYS A 266 -1.31 46.60 4.38
N VAL A 267 -1.65 46.40 5.65
CA VAL A 267 -1.32 45.13 6.34
C VAL A 267 -2.52 44.23 6.30
N ILE A 268 -2.32 43.02 5.75
CA ILE A 268 -3.34 41.98 5.64
C ILE A 268 -2.92 40.82 6.51
N ASP A 269 -3.61 40.60 7.65
CA ASP A 269 -3.46 39.39 8.47
C ASP A 269 -4.42 38.32 7.94
N GLY A 270 -3.92 37.44 7.10
CA GLY A 270 -4.70 36.50 6.33
C GLY A 270 -3.97 35.17 6.11
N PHE A 271 -3.98 34.75 4.87
CA PHE A 271 -3.42 33.48 4.44
C PHE A 271 -2.40 33.67 3.32
N GLU A 272 -1.49 32.72 3.19
CA GLU A 272 -0.61 32.61 2.03
C GLU A 272 -1.45 32.57 0.74
N GLU A 273 -0.98 33.24 -0.30
CA GLU A 273 -1.61 33.16 -1.61
C GLU A 273 -1.42 31.76 -2.20
N ALA A 274 -2.47 30.96 -2.12
CA ALA A 274 -2.52 29.62 -2.68
C ALA A 274 -3.93 29.35 -3.23
N ASP A 275 -3.98 28.63 -4.34
CA ASP A 275 -5.22 28.39 -5.10
C ASP A 275 -5.93 27.09 -4.68
N ASN A 276 -5.61 26.57 -3.50
CA ASN A 276 -6.18 25.30 -3.03
C ASN A 276 -7.42 25.52 -2.15
N TYR A 277 -8.47 24.80 -2.46
CA TYR A 277 -9.68 24.71 -1.63
C TYR A 277 -10.36 23.35 -1.79
N SER A 278 -11.18 22.99 -0.81
CA SER A 278 -12.01 21.79 -0.86
C SER A 278 -13.46 22.07 -0.48
N LEU A 279 -14.35 21.27 -1.06
CA LEU A 279 -15.78 21.29 -0.78
C LEU A 279 -16.22 19.90 -0.32
N MET A 280 -16.98 19.82 0.75
CA MET A 280 -17.68 18.61 1.20
C MET A 280 -19.18 18.82 1.01
N ASP A 281 -19.78 17.95 0.19
CA ASP A 281 -21.20 18.08 -0.19
C ASP A 281 -21.58 19.47 -0.70
N GLY A 282 -20.65 20.10 -1.45
CA GLY A 282 -20.81 21.45 -2.04
C GLY A 282 -20.54 22.61 -1.09
N LYS A 283 -20.14 22.38 0.18
CA LYS A 283 -19.79 23.45 1.15
C LYS A 283 -18.29 23.53 1.36
N PRO A 284 -17.75 24.75 1.52
CA PRO A 284 -16.36 24.93 1.89
C PRO A 284 -15.97 24.09 3.11
N SER A 285 -14.81 23.44 3.04
CA SER A 285 -14.39 22.51 4.09
C SER A 285 -12.90 22.54 4.35
N VAL A 286 -12.52 22.19 5.59
CA VAL A 286 -11.15 21.83 5.97
C VAL A 286 -11.15 20.41 6.52
N MET A 287 -10.01 19.73 6.46
CA MET A 287 -9.89 18.31 6.78
C MET A 287 -8.92 18.08 7.93
N VAL A 288 -9.38 17.41 8.97
CA VAL A 288 -8.53 16.91 10.07
C VAL A 288 -8.26 15.43 9.82
N GLN A 289 -7.00 15.09 9.58
CA GLN A 289 -6.55 13.72 9.31
C GLN A 289 -5.99 13.11 10.58
N VAL A 290 -6.51 11.95 10.98
CA VAL A 290 -6.05 11.20 12.16
C VAL A 290 -5.23 10.00 11.72
N PHE A 291 -4.03 9.87 12.27
CA PHE A 291 -3.09 8.82 11.94
C PHE A 291 -2.87 7.88 13.12
N ARG A 292 -2.54 6.66 12.80
CA ARG A 292 -2.04 5.67 13.73
C ARG A 292 -0.51 5.71 13.76
N VAL A 293 0.08 5.49 14.91
CA VAL A 293 1.53 5.38 15.10
C VAL A 293 1.85 4.14 15.93
N GLY A 294 2.75 3.30 15.42
CA GLY A 294 3.22 2.10 16.12
C GLY A 294 2.09 1.14 16.47
N ASP A 295 2.04 0.70 17.73
CA ASP A 295 1.12 -0.35 18.24
C ASP A 295 -0.33 0.12 18.49
N GLN A 296 -0.71 1.32 18.03
CA GLN A 296 -2.06 1.83 18.22
C GLN A 296 -3.09 1.05 17.38
N ASN A 297 -4.25 0.76 17.98
CA ASN A 297 -5.34 0.06 17.30
C ASN A 297 -6.18 1.06 16.49
N ALA A 298 -6.31 0.83 15.18
CA ALA A 298 -7.08 1.68 14.28
C ALA A 298 -8.57 1.77 14.68
N VAL A 299 -9.16 0.64 15.11
CA VAL A 299 -10.58 0.58 15.50
C VAL A 299 -10.83 1.43 16.75
N ASP A 300 -9.95 1.37 17.76
CA ASP A 300 -10.09 2.15 19.00
C ASP A 300 -9.97 3.66 18.73
N ILE A 301 -9.09 4.05 17.81
CA ILE A 301 -8.95 5.45 17.39
C ILE A 301 -10.24 5.93 16.73
N VAL A 302 -10.77 5.16 15.79
CA VAL A 302 -12.01 5.51 15.08
C VAL A 302 -13.20 5.64 16.02
N ASP A 303 -13.39 4.67 16.93
CA ASP A 303 -14.49 4.71 17.89
C ASP A 303 -14.41 5.95 18.80
N LYS A 304 -13.20 6.40 19.17
CA LYS A 304 -12.99 7.65 19.92
C LYS A 304 -13.30 8.90 19.10
N VAL A 305 -12.93 8.88 17.79
CA VAL A 305 -13.23 10.00 16.89
C VAL A 305 -14.73 10.13 16.69
N TYR A 306 -15.47 9.02 16.52
CA TYR A 306 -16.94 9.06 16.43
C TYR A 306 -17.57 9.60 17.71
N ALA A 307 -17.12 9.14 18.88
CA ALA A 307 -17.59 9.67 20.16
C ALA A 307 -17.34 11.19 20.28
N TYR A 308 -16.15 11.64 19.87
CA TYR A 308 -15.82 13.08 19.83
C TYR A 308 -16.75 13.86 18.88
N ILE A 309 -17.03 13.34 17.68
CA ILE A 309 -17.96 13.97 16.72
C ILE A 309 -19.36 14.07 17.33
N GLU A 310 -19.88 13.02 17.94
CA GLU A 310 -21.21 12.99 18.56
C GLU A 310 -21.32 14.00 19.70
N ASP A 311 -20.31 14.10 20.55
CA ASP A 311 -20.26 15.05 21.67
C ASP A 311 -20.07 16.50 21.22
N THR A 312 -19.31 16.73 20.14
CA THR A 312 -18.90 18.07 19.71
C THR A 312 -19.90 18.70 18.73
N GLN A 313 -20.54 17.92 17.85
CA GLN A 313 -21.47 18.43 16.82
C GLN A 313 -22.56 19.38 17.41
N PRO A 314 -23.20 19.09 18.58
CA PRO A 314 -24.19 19.99 19.15
C PRO A 314 -23.65 21.32 19.66
N THR A 315 -22.33 21.43 19.85
CA THR A 315 -21.65 22.64 20.38
C THR A 315 -21.19 23.61 19.30
N LEU A 316 -21.25 23.17 18.03
CA LEU A 316 -20.81 23.98 16.89
C LEU A 316 -21.89 24.98 16.48
N PRO A 317 -21.49 26.10 15.82
CA PRO A 317 -22.43 27.04 15.23
C PRO A 317 -23.35 26.36 14.21
N GLU A 318 -24.59 26.89 14.09
CA GLU A 318 -25.56 26.40 13.09
C GLU A 318 -24.96 26.46 11.67
N GLY A 319 -25.15 25.39 10.91
CA GLY A 319 -24.68 25.28 9.52
C GLY A 319 -23.27 24.69 9.37
N ILE A 320 -22.54 24.44 10.48
CA ILE A 320 -21.26 23.74 10.45
C ILE A 320 -21.47 22.27 10.81
N THR A 321 -20.90 21.38 10.00
CA THR A 321 -20.99 19.93 10.18
C THR A 321 -19.62 19.29 10.32
N LEU A 322 -19.51 18.33 11.26
CA LEU A 322 -18.39 17.38 11.34
C LEU A 322 -18.81 16.09 10.62
N THR A 323 -18.12 15.77 9.56
CA THR A 323 -18.41 14.58 8.76
C THR A 323 -17.22 13.63 8.82
N PRO A 324 -17.39 12.38 9.31
CA PRO A 324 -16.35 11.37 9.22
C PRO A 324 -16.14 11.00 7.74
N TRP A 325 -14.89 10.89 7.32
CA TRP A 325 -14.51 10.63 5.94
C TRP A 325 -13.36 9.62 5.87
N ALA A 326 -13.38 8.73 4.86
CA ALA A 326 -12.34 7.74 4.64
C ALA A 326 -12.03 6.90 5.89
N ASP A 327 -13.06 6.32 6.49
CA ASP A 327 -12.97 5.46 7.68
C ASP A 327 -12.36 4.09 7.32
N ALA A 328 -11.05 3.93 7.56
CA ALA A 328 -10.34 2.69 7.32
C ALA A 328 -10.81 1.55 8.26
N ALA A 329 -11.29 1.87 9.48
CA ALA A 329 -11.78 0.84 10.39
C ALA A 329 -13.11 0.23 9.92
N ARG A 330 -13.96 1.00 9.23
CA ARG A 330 -15.20 0.49 8.61
C ARG A 330 -14.86 -0.55 7.55
N ILE A 331 -13.91 -0.22 6.67
CA ILE A 331 -13.43 -1.14 5.63
C ILE A 331 -12.84 -2.41 6.28
N LEU A 332 -12.00 -2.25 7.31
CA LEU A 332 -11.42 -3.37 8.06
C LEU A 332 -12.49 -4.24 8.71
N LYS A 333 -13.45 -3.64 9.44
CA LYS A 333 -14.55 -4.36 10.10
C LYS A 333 -15.38 -5.15 9.07
N GLY A 334 -15.78 -4.51 7.95
CA GLY A 334 -16.56 -5.18 6.89
C GLY A 334 -15.81 -6.36 6.27
N ARG A 335 -14.55 -6.18 5.91
CA ARG A 335 -13.72 -7.28 5.36
C ARG A 335 -13.46 -8.38 6.38
N MET A 336 -13.20 -8.04 7.63
CA MET A 336 -13.01 -9.01 8.70
C MET A 336 -14.28 -9.83 8.95
N ASP A 337 -15.45 -9.20 8.99
CA ASP A 337 -16.74 -9.88 9.14
C ASP A 337 -17.04 -10.84 7.97
N LEU A 338 -16.74 -10.42 6.74
CA LEU A 338 -16.85 -11.27 5.56
C LEU A 338 -15.93 -12.50 5.67
N LEU A 339 -14.67 -12.29 6.04
CA LEU A 339 -13.68 -13.36 6.16
C LEU A 339 -14.01 -14.31 7.32
N ILE A 340 -14.49 -13.80 8.45
CA ILE A 340 -14.96 -14.62 9.59
C ILE A 340 -16.19 -15.44 9.19
N ARG A 341 -17.17 -14.84 8.49
CA ARG A 341 -18.34 -15.60 7.96
C ARG A 341 -17.91 -16.68 6.98
N ASN A 342 -16.95 -16.40 6.10
CA ASN A 342 -16.41 -17.39 5.18
C ASN A 342 -15.66 -18.51 5.89
N ALA A 343 -14.85 -18.19 6.90
CA ALA A 343 -14.17 -19.17 7.74
C ALA A 343 -15.15 -20.04 8.52
N GLN A 344 -16.20 -19.45 9.11
CA GLN A 344 -17.26 -20.18 9.80
C GLN A 344 -18.05 -21.10 8.86
N SER A 345 -18.42 -20.58 7.67
CA SER A 345 -19.13 -21.35 6.64
C SER A 345 -18.26 -22.51 6.12
N GLY A 346 -16.97 -22.25 5.90
CA GLY A 346 -15.99 -23.26 5.53
C GLY A 346 -15.82 -24.33 6.59
N LEU A 347 -15.71 -23.94 7.86
CA LEU A 347 -15.62 -24.87 8.99
C LEU A 347 -16.88 -25.75 9.11
N ILE A 348 -18.07 -25.15 8.97
CA ILE A 348 -19.34 -25.88 8.98
C ILE A 348 -19.42 -26.84 7.80
N LEU A 349 -19.04 -26.39 6.59
CA LEU A 349 -19.03 -27.23 5.40
C LEU A 349 -18.09 -28.42 5.56
N VAL A 350 -16.87 -28.18 6.04
CA VAL A 350 -15.90 -29.25 6.33
C VAL A 350 -16.48 -30.23 7.35
N PHE A 351 -17.07 -29.75 8.45
CA PHE A 351 -17.71 -30.60 9.43
C PHE A 351 -18.84 -31.45 8.83
N VAL A 352 -19.71 -30.84 8.01
CA VAL A 352 -20.83 -31.54 7.38
C VAL A 352 -20.31 -32.60 6.42
N VAL A 353 -19.34 -32.27 5.55
CA VAL A 353 -18.75 -33.23 4.60
C VAL A 353 -18.10 -34.38 5.36
N LEU A 354 -17.28 -34.09 6.37
CA LEU A 354 -16.65 -35.13 7.19
C LEU A 354 -17.69 -35.96 7.93
N ALA A 355 -18.75 -35.37 8.46
CA ALA A 355 -19.83 -36.07 9.14
C ALA A 355 -20.62 -37.00 8.22
N LEU A 356 -20.78 -36.64 6.94
CA LEU A 356 -21.49 -37.45 5.93
C LEU A 356 -20.70 -38.74 5.54
N PHE A 357 -19.38 -38.59 5.41
CA PHE A 357 -18.54 -39.69 4.92
C PHE A 357 -17.78 -40.43 6.04
N LEU A 358 -17.52 -39.74 7.16
CA LEU A 358 -16.88 -40.29 8.34
C LEU A 358 -17.91 -40.42 9.48
N ARG A 359 -17.52 -41.03 10.59
CA ARG A 359 -18.37 -41.04 11.77
C ARG A 359 -18.40 -39.70 12.46
N LEU A 360 -19.56 -39.23 12.84
CA LEU A 360 -19.83 -37.94 13.45
C LEU A 360 -18.84 -37.57 14.58
N ARG A 361 -18.45 -38.53 15.42
CA ARG A 361 -17.49 -38.28 16.51
C ARG A 361 -16.08 -38.04 15.98
N LEU A 362 -15.66 -38.73 14.93
CA LEU A 362 -14.38 -38.49 14.27
C LEU A 362 -14.39 -37.13 13.59
N ALA A 363 -15.45 -36.82 12.85
CA ALA A 363 -15.64 -35.53 12.21
C ALA A 363 -15.54 -34.36 13.21
N PHE A 364 -16.18 -34.53 14.41
CA PHE A 364 -16.12 -33.51 15.48
C PHE A 364 -14.68 -33.26 15.98
N TRP A 365 -13.91 -34.31 16.31
CA TRP A 365 -12.56 -34.12 16.83
C TRP A 365 -11.58 -33.63 15.76
N VAL A 366 -11.71 -34.07 14.52
CA VAL A 366 -10.91 -33.59 13.39
C VAL A 366 -11.20 -32.10 13.13
N THR A 367 -12.49 -31.73 13.08
CA THR A 367 -12.87 -30.33 12.87
C THR A 367 -12.42 -29.41 14.02
N LEU A 368 -12.42 -29.91 15.28
CA LEU A 368 -11.94 -29.16 16.44
C LEU A 368 -10.43 -28.89 16.38
N GLY A 369 -9.66 -29.69 15.66
CA GLY A 369 -8.25 -29.45 15.40
C GLY A 369 -7.95 -28.14 14.69
N ILE A 370 -8.87 -27.67 13.82
CA ILE A 370 -8.71 -26.40 13.10
C ILE A 370 -8.58 -25.21 14.03
N PRO A 371 -9.58 -24.90 14.90
CA PRO A 371 -9.47 -23.78 15.82
C PRO A 371 -8.30 -23.91 16.80
N ILE A 372 -7.89 -25.13 17.16
CA ILE A 372 -6.71 -25.34 18.02
C ILE A 372 -5.45 -24.89 17.28
N SER A 373 -5.28 -25.27 16.02
CA SER A 373 -4.13 -24.89 15.19
C SER A 373 -4.11 -23.39 14.91
N PHE A 374 -5.26 -22.79 14.64
CA PHE A 374 -5.40 -21.35 14.40
C PHE A 374 -5.07 -20.53 15.66
N LEU A 375 -5.60 -20.91 16.81
CA LEU A 375 -5.29 -20.26 18.09
C LEU A 375 -3.81 -20.42 18.48
N GLY A 376 -3.19 -21.57 18.14
CA GLY A 376 -1.76 -21.77 18.30
C GLY A 376 -0.95 -20.77 17.46
N THR A 377 -1.36 -20.52 16.23
CA THR A 377 -0.73 -19.54 15.36
C THR A 377 -0.91 -18.12 15.88
N LEU A 378 -2.14 -17.76 16.28
CA LEU A 378 -2.42 -16.47 16.87
C LEU A 378 -1.58 -16.20 18.15
N ALA A 379 -1.24 -17.25 18.93
CA ALA A 379 -0.36 -17.10 20.09
C ALA A 379 1.09 -16.71 19.71
N ILE A 380 1.56 -17.05 18.51
CA ILE A 380 2.93 -16.79 18.06
C ILE A 380 3.03 -15.50 17.22
N MET A 381 1.96 -15.12 16.52
CA MET A 381 1.95 -13.98 15.61
C MET A 381 2.57 -12.69 16.19
N PRO A 382 2.29 -12.28 17.45
CA PRO A 382 2.92 -11.07 18.01
C PRO A 382 4.44 -11.16 18.12
N SER A 383 4.98 -12.37 18.36
CA SER A 383 6.44 -12.57 18.43
C SER A 383 7.15 -12.58 17.07
N MET A 384 6.37 -12.62 16.00
CA MET A 384 6.82 -12.59 14.60
C MET A 384 6.50 -11.26 13.93
N ASP A 385 6.02 -10.27 14.68
CA ASP A 385 5.54 -8.97 14.18
C ASP A 385 4.49 -9.11 13.06
N VAL A 386 3.57 -10.09 13.22
CA VAL A 386 2.49 -10.33 12.26
C VAL A 386 1.17 -9.88 12.87
N SER A 387 0.52 -8.93 12.22
CA SER A 387 -0.80 -8.40 12.60
C SER A 387 -1.96 -9.23 12.02
N ILE A 388 -3.16 -9.05 12.58
CA ILE A 388 -4.39 -9.49 11.93
C ILE A 388 -4.76 -8.45 10.88
N ASN A 389 -4.65 -8.82 9.62
CA ASN A 389 -4.92 -7.99 8.47
C ASN A 389 -5.56 -8.82 7.35
N MET A 390 -5.94 -8.19 6.24
CA MET A 390 -6.59 -8.89 5.12
C MET A 390 -5.76 -10.09 4.61
N ILE A 391 -4.44 -9.96 4.56
CA ILE A 391 -3.53 -10.99 4.02
C ILE A 391 -3.39 -12.15 5.01
N SER A 392 -3.26 -11.86 6.31
CA SER A 392 -3.17 -12.90 7.34
C SER A 392 -4.49 -13.68 7.46
N LEU A 393 -5.63 -13.01 7.37
CA LEU A 393 -6.95 -13.67 7.37
C LEU A 393 -7.16 -14.51 6.11
N PHE A 394 -6.76 -14.02 4.94
CA PHE A 394 -6.72 -14.82 3.71
C PHE A 394 -5.86 -16.07 3.89
N SER A 395 -4.71 -15.96 4.53
CA SER A 395 -3.81 -17.09 4.80
C SER A 395 -4.45 -18.14 5.71
N PHE A 396 -5.25 -17.74 6.71
CA PHE A 396 -6.03 -18.66 7.52
C PHE A 396 -7.10 -19.40 6.71
N ILE A 397 -7.77 -18.73 5.77
CA ILE A 397 -8.75 -19.38 4.89
C ILE A 397 -8.04 -20.34 3.94
N LEU A 398 -6.89 -19.93 3.37
CA LEU A 398 -6.11 -20.78 2.46
C LEU A 398 -5.64 -22.07 3.14
N VAL A 399 -5.18 -22.01 4.39
CA VAL A 399 -4.63 -23.14 5.10
C VAL A 399 -5.71 -24.04 5.72
N LEU A 400 -6.95 -23.57 5.82
CA LEU A 400 -8.07 -24.28 6.47
C LEU A 400 -8.26 -25.69 5.90
N GLY A 401 -8.23 -25.84 4.58
CA GLY A 401 -8.35 -27.14 3.91
C GLY A 401 -7.14 -28.04 4.13
N ILE A 402 -5.94 -27.47 4.18
CA ILE A 402 -4.68 -28.22 4.32
C ILE A 402 -4.55 -28.80 5.75
N VAL A 403 -4.94 -28.03 6.77
CA VAL A 403 -4.88 -28.43 8.19
C VAL A 403 -5.75 -29.66 8.49
N VAL A 404 -6.88 -29.78 7.82
CA VAL A 404 -7.82 -30.90 8.05
C VAL A 404 -7.26 -32.23 7.53
N ASP A 405 -6.51 -32.21 6.45
CA ASP A 405 -6.02 -33.40 5.74
C ASP A 405 -5.21 -34.34 6.66
N ASP A 406 -4.28 -33.76 7.42
CA ASP A 406 -3.44 -34.53 8.35
C ASP A 406 -4.25 -35.23 9.45
N ALA A 407 -5.23 -34.53 10.01
CA ALA A 407 -6.11 -35.03 11.04
C ALA A 407 -7.05 -36.13 10.50
N ILE A 408 -7.49 -36.04 9.23
CA ILE A 408 -8.29 -37.06 8.56
C ILE A 408 -7.49 -38.35 8.43
N VAL A 409 -6.29 -38.30 7.89
CA VAL A 409 -5.43 -39.46 7.64
C VAL A 409 -5.12 -40.18 8.97
N VAL A 410 -4.78 -39.44 10.02
CA VAL A 410 -4.51 -40.01 11.35
C VAL A 410 -5.78 -40.62 11.93
N GLY A 411 -6.90 -39.90 11.87
CA GLY A 411 -8.19 -40.30 12.40
C GLY A 411 -8.73 -41.58 11.71
N GLU A 412 -8.65 -41.66 10.41
CA GLU A 412 -9.03 -42.86 9.65
C GLU A 412 -8.16 -44.07 9.99
N SER A 413 -6.84 -43.88 10.06
CA SER A 413 -5.93 -44.94 10.45
C SER A 413 -6.22 -45.50 11.83
N ILE A 414 -6.46 -44.62 12.81
CA ILE A 414 -6.88 -45.00 14.18
C ILE A 414 -8.17 -45.83 14.11
N PHE A 415 -9.14 -45.35 13.33
CA PHE A 415 -10.45 -46.00 13.21
C PHE A 415 -10.34 -47.38 12.56
N GLU A 416 -9.54 -47.53 11.52
CA GLU A 416 -9.28 -48.85 10.88
C GLU A 416 -8.69 -49.85 11.88
N TYR A 417 -7.72 -49.40 12.70
CA TYR A 417 -7.12 -50.24 13.75
C TYR A 417 -8.09 -50.57 14.89
N GLN A 418 -8.97 -49.64 15.27
CA GLN A 418 -10.04 -49.90 16.26
C GLN A 418 -11.05 -50.94 15.75
N ALA A 419 -11.42 -50.88 14.48
CA ALA A 419 -12.32 -51.85 13.87
C ALA A 419 -11.73 -53.27 13.85
N LYS A 420 -10.40 -53.40 13.63
CA LYS A 420 -9.71 -54.68 13.62
C LYS A 420 -9.46 -55.29 15.02
N ARG A 421 -9.08 -54.47 16.01
CA ARG A 421 -8.57 -54.97 17.32
C ARG A 421 -9.50 -54.76 18.51
N ARG A 422 -10.52 -53.94 18.43
CA ARG A 422 -11.47 -53.54 19.51
C ARG A 422 -10.84 -53.00 20.79
N GLU A 423 -9.55 -52.65 20.84
CA GLU A 423 -8.84 -52.06 21.99
C GLU A 423 -8.55 -50.57 21.70
N GLY A 424 -9.23 -49.66 22.41
CA GLY A 424 -9.15 -48.20 22.13
C GLY A 424 -7.74 -47.60 22.20
N PRO A 425 -7.01 -47.69 23.34
CA PRO A 425 -5.70 -46.99 23.45
C PRO A 425 -4.62 -47.60 22.55
N LYS A 426 -4.54 -48.93 22.47
CA LYS A 426 -3.54 -49.60 21.60
C LYS A 426 -3.80 -49.37 20.13
N ALA A 427 -5.07 -49.34 19.75
CA ALA A 427 -5.44 -49.05 18.36
C ALA A 427 -5.12 -47.60 17.98
N ALA A 428 -5.34 -46.64 18.91
CA ALA A 428 -4.95 -45.23 18.69
C ALA A 428 -3.44 -45.08 18.52
N ILE A 429 -2.64 -45.75 19.38
CA ILE A 429 -1.17 -45.72 19.29
C ILE A 429 -0.67 -46.31 18.00
N GLU A 430 -1.10 -47.52 17.66
CA GLU A 430 -0.64 -48.25 16.48
C GLU A 430 -1.11 -47.60 15.18
N GLY A 431 -2.37 -47.11 15.14
CA GLY A 431 -2.93 -46.38 14.01
C GLY A 431 -2.17 -45.11 13.70
N THR A 432 -1.94 -44.26 14.73
CA THR A 432 -1.15 -43.06 14.58
C THR A 432 0.28 -43.33 14.15
N GLN A 433 0.96 -44.33 14.78
CA GLN A 433 2.34 -44.68 14.45
C GLN A 433 2.48 -45.22 13.02
N HIS A 434 1.43 -45.80 12.47
CA HIS A 434 1.42 -46.32 11.11
C HIS A 434 1.54 -45.22 10.06
N VAL A 435 0.85 -44.11 10.27
CA VAL A 435 0.80 -42.98 9.34
C VAL A 435 1.67 -41.79 9.78
N ALA A 436 2.32 -41.86 10.94
CA ALA A 436 3.10 -40.73 11.47
C ALA A 436 4.20 -40.25 10.54
N ILE A 437 4.95 -41.18 9.90
CA ILE A 437 6.04 -40.82 9.00
C ILE A 437 5.50 -40.08 7.75
N PRO A 438 4.53 -40.64 6.99
CA PRO A 438 3.94 -39.93 5.85
C PRO A 438 3.40 -38.55 6.22
N VAL A 439 2.62 -38.44 7.29
CA VAL A 439 2.00 -37.17 7.70
C VAL A 439 3.05 -36.15 8.05
N ILE A 440 4.07 -36.48 8.86
CA ILE A 440 5.13 -35.53 9.24
C ILE A 440 5.89 -35.02 8.01
N PHE A 441 6.31 -35.93 7.13
CA PHE A 441 7.04 -35.51 5.93
C PHE A 441 6.14 -34.79 4.94
N GLY A 442 4.85 -35.13 4.87
CA GLY A 442 3.84 -34.40 4.09
C GLY A 442 3.71 -32.95 4.55
N VAL A 443 3.56 -32.71 5.87
CA VAL A 443 3.52 -31.36 6.43
C VAL A 443 4.82 -30.62 6.17
N LEU A 444 5.98 -31.25 6.38
CA LEU A 444 7.27 -30.62 6.13
C LEU A 444 7.47 -30.24 4.65
N THR A 445 6.97 -31.05 3.72
CA THR A 445 7.02 -30.70 2.27
C THR A 445 6.12 -29.50 1.97
N SER A 446 4.96 -29.38 2.61
CA SER A 446 4.09 -28.21 2.49
C SER A 446 4.76 -26.96 3.10
N VAL A 447 5.37 -27.06 4.27
CA VAL A 447 6.16 -25.96 4.87
C VAL A 447 7.27 -25.48 3.93
N VAL A 448 8.02 -26.40 3.33
CA VAL A 448 9.10 -26.05 2.39
C VAL A 448 8.54 -25.43 1.11
N ALA A 449 7.37 -25.84 0.64
CA ALA A 449 6.74 -25.23 -0.53
C ALA A 449 6.42 -23.74 -0.33
N PHE A 450 6.00 -23.34 0.88
CA PHE A 450 5.72 -21.94 1.21
C PHE A 450 6.98 -21.10 1.56
N ALA A 451 8.06 -21.74 1.95
CA ALA A 451 9.28 -21.04 2.39
C ALA A 451 9.86 -20.03 1.36
N PRO A 452 9.82 -20.25 0.03
CA PRO A 452 10.32 -19.28 -0.96
C PRO A 452 9.72 -17.89 -0.82
N MET A 453 8.45 -17.78 -0.42
CA MET A 453 7.79 -16.48 -0.22
C MET A 453 8.39 -15.64 0.90
N LEU A 454 9.10 -16.25 1.86
CA LEU A 454 9.82 -15.52 2.91
C LEU A 454 11.01 -14.71 2.38
N PHE A 455 11.52 -15.06 1.21
CA PHE A 455 12.75 -14.52 0.63
C PHE A 455 12.52 -13.62 -0.59
N VAL A 456 11.28 -13.28 -0.90
CA VAL A 456 10.96 -12.33 -1.96
C VAL A 456 11.44 -10.94 -1.53
N PRO A 457 12.23 -10.22 -2.36
CA PRO A 457 12.74 -8.90 -2.04
C PRO A 457 11.70 -7.79 -2.23
N GLY A 458 12.02 -6.60 -1.70
CA GLY A 458 11.27 -5.37 -1.94
C GLY A 458 9.95 -5.27 -1.16
N TYR A 459 9.20 -4.21 -1.45
CA TYR A 459 7.92 -3.89 -0.81
C TYR A 459 6.93 -5.05 -0.92
N MET A 460 6.78 -5.62 -2.13
CA MET A 460 5.90 -6.77 -2.37
C MET A 460 6.32 -8.01 -1.58
N GLY A 461 7.62 -8.24 -1.42
CA GLY A 461 8.13 -9.35 -0.62
C GLY A 461 7.74 -9.25 0.85
N LYS A 462 7.69 -8.05 1.39
CA LYS A 462 7.25 -7.83 2.77
C LYS A 462 5.75 -8.17 2.94
N ILE A 463 4.92 -7.81 1.96
CA ILE A 463 3.50 -8.17 1.92
C ILE A 463 3.33 -9.70 1.89
N TRP A 464 4.05 -10.38 1.00
CA TRP A 464 3.90 -11.82 0.81
C TRP A 464 4.46 -12.66 1.94
N ARG A 465 5.44 -12.13 2.69
CA ARG A 465 6.01 -12.79 3.87
C ARG A 465 4.95 -13.11 4.93
N VAL A 466 3.88 -12.33 5.01
CA VAL A 466 2.76 -12.57 5.93
C VAL A 466 2.09 -13.92 5.67
N ILE A 467 1.97 -14.34 4.41
CA ILE A 467 1.31 -15.60 4.02
C ILE A 467 2.03 -16.81 4.66
N PRO A 468 3.31 -17.09 4.39
CA PRO A 468 4.01 -18.21 5.03
C PRO A 468 4.19 -18.00 6.55
N ALA A 469 4.27 -16.77 7.04
CA ALA A 469 4.37 -16.50 8.47
C ALA A 469 3.12 -16.93 9.26
N VAL A 470 1.96 -17.00 8.62
CA VAL A 470 0.73 -17.55 9.19
C VAL A 470 0.61 -19.06 8.90
N ILE A 471 0.86 -19.47 7.65
CA ILE A 471 0.63 -20.86 7.22
C ILE A 471 1.60 -21.83 7.88
N ILE A 472 2.89 -21.51 7.94
CA ILE A 472 3.91 -22.40 8.50
C ILE A 472 3.62 -22.75 9.97
N PRO A 473 3.41 -21.80 10.89
CA PRO A 473 3.03 -22.12 12.26
C PRO A 473 1.72 -22.90 12.34
N THR A 474 0.73 -22.58 11.53
CA THR A 474 -0.55 -23.27 11.52
C THR A 474 -0.38 -24.76 11.17
N LEU A 475 0.42 -25.06 10.16
CA LEU A 475 0.76 -26.44 9.78
C LEU A 475 1.55 -27.17 10.88
N LEU A 476 2.46 -26.48 11.57
CA LEU A 476 3.20 -27.07 12.68
C LEU A 476 2.30 -27.36 13.88
N PHE A 477 1.34 -26.47 14.22
CA PHE A 477 0.35 -26.74 15.24
C PHE A 477 -0.64 -27.85 14.84
N SER A 478 -1.02 -27.93 13.56
CA SER A 478 -1.80 -29.06 13.03
C SER A 478 -1.07 -30.39 13.21
N LEU A 479 0.24 -30.41 12.97
CA LEU A 479 1.06 -31.59 13.21
C LEU A 479 1.09 -31.99 14.70
N VAL A 480 1.19 -31.02 15.61
CA VAL A 480 1.10 -31.27 17.06
C VAL A 480 -0.29 -31.82 17.43
N GLU A 481 -1.34 -31.22 16.90
CA GLU A 481 -2.72 -31.65 17.11
C GLU A 481 -2.95 -33.08 16.62
N SER A 482 -2.66 -33.35 15.34
CA SER A 482 -2.94 -34.65 14.70
C SER A 482 -2.10 -35.80 15.27
N GLN A 483 -0.86 -35.55 15.73
CA GLN A 483 0.04 -36.58 16.24
C GLN A 483 -0.04 -36.80 17.77
N LEU A 484 -0.38 -35.77 18.56
CA LEU A 484 -0.32 -35.80 20.03
C LEU A 484 -1.68 -35.65 20.70
N ILE A 485 -2.54 -34.73 20.20
CA ILE A 485 -3.83 -34.41 20.85
C ILE A 485 -4.94 -35.33 20.34
N LEU A 486 -5.14 -35.42 19.04
CA LEU A 486 -6.19 -36.22 18.40
C LEU A 486 -6.15 -37.69 18.79
N PRO A 487 -5.00 -38.41 18.85
CA PRO A 487 -4.93 -39.79 19.25
C PRO A 487 -5.41 -40.04 20.70
N ALA A 488 -5.14 -39.07 21.60
CA ALA A 488 -5.61 -39.14 23.00
C ALA A 488 -7.14 -39.08 23.09
N HIS A 489 -7.78 -38.21 22.32
CA HIS A 489 -9.25 -38.05 22.28
C HIS A 489 -9.94 -39.28 21.65
N LEU A 490 -9.32 -39.85 20.61
CA LEU A 490 -9.85 -41.03 19.96
C LEU A 490 -9.54 -42.36 20.71
N SER A 491 -8.57 -42.36 21.64
CA SER A 491 -8.21 -43.53 22.44
C SER A 491 -9.36 -44.05 23.31
N HIS A 492 -10.26 -43.20 23.74
CA HIS A 492 -11.43 -43.53 24.60
C HIS A 492 -12.66 -44.01 23.81
N TYR A 493 -12.51 -44.22 22.49
CA TYR A 493 -13.62 -44.73 21.70
C TYR A 493 -13.60 -46.26 21.60
N TYR A 494 -14.71 -46.86 22.02
CA TYR A 494 -14.98 -48.29 21.80
C TYR A 494 -16.14 -48.43 20.81
N PRO A 495 -16.01 -49.18 19.73
CA PRO A 495 -17.10 -49.41 18.80
C PRO A 495 -18.31 -49.99 19.57
N PRO A 496 -19.52 -49.48 19.38
CA PRO A 496 -20.70 -49.95 20.08
C PRO A 496 -20.96 -51.43 19.78
N LYS A 497 -21.25 -52.17 20.84
CA LYS A 497 -21.62 -53.59 20.69
C LYS A 497 -22.90 -53.70 19.82
N PRO A 498 -23.02 -54.71 18.96
CA PRO A 498 -24.24 -54.95 18.20
C PRO A 498 -25.39 -55.23 19.16
N GLY A 499 -26.29 -54.25 19.36
CA GLY A 499 -27.47 -54.32 20.24
C GLY A 499 -28.65 -53.59 19.58
N ARG A 500 -29.89 -53.80 20.14
CA ARG A 500 -31.11 -53.11 19.66
C ARG A 500 -30.96 -51.58 19.88
N ARG A 501 -30.81 -50.85 18.77
CA ARG A 501 -30.80 -49.39 18.75
C ARG A 501 -32.25 -48.88 18.72
N SER A 502 -32.52 -47.76 19.41
CA SER A 502 -33.80 -47.05 19.35
C SER A 502 -34.10 -46.53 17.95
N LEU A 503 -35.38 -46.45 17.61
CA LEU A 503 -35.85 -46.08 16.25
C LEU A 503 -35.24 -44.74 15.73
N PRO A 504 -35.17 -43.66 16.56
CA PRO A 504 -34.57 -42.39 16.11
C PRO A 504 -33.06 -42.50 15.79
N VAL A 505 -32.31 -43.27 16.58
CA VAL A 505 -30.89 -43.53 16.37
C VAL A 505 -30.65 -44.36 15.08
N ARG A 506 -31.62 -45.21 14.74
CA ARG A 506 -31.56 -46.04 13.54
C ARG A 506 -31.86 -45.24 12.28
N LEU A 507 -32.82 -44.32 12.34
CA LEU A 507 -33.11 -43.38 11.26
C LEU A 507 -31.95 -42.40 11.01
N PHE A 508 -31.41 -41.86 12.08
CA PHE A 508 -30.27 -40.94 12.06
C PHE A 508 -29.01 -41.63 11.46
N ASN A 509 -28.65 -42.78 11.94
CA ASN A 509 -27.53 -43.52 11.37
C ASN A 509 -27.81 -43.99 9.94
N GLY A 510 -29.07 -44.34 9.59
CA GLY A 510 -29.46 -44.74 8.22
C GLY A 510 -29.24 -43.64 7.20
N PHE A 511 -29.38 -42.35 7.59
CA PHE A 511 -29.05 -41.22 6.71
C PHE A 511 -27.57 -41.16 6.40
N PHE A 512 -26.69 -41.25 7.41
CA PHE A 512 -25.23 -41.28 7.18
C PHE A 512 -24.74 -42.54 6.47
N ASP A 513 -25.35 -43.70 6.80
CA ASP A 513 -25.04 -44.95 6.13
C ASP A 513 -25.38 -44.91 4.62
N LEU A 514 -26.34 -44.07 4.19
CA LEU A 514 -26.67 -43.85 2.78
C LEU A 514 -25.49 -43.22 2.02
N PHE A 515 -24.86 -42.20 2.58
CA PHE A 515 -23.69 -41.53 1.98
C PHE A 515 -22.46 -42.43 2.03
N ALA A 516 -22.20 -43.11 3.15
CA ALA A 516 -21.10 -44.06 3.28
C ALA A 516 -21.24 -45.22 2.26
N ASN A 517 -22.44 -45.77 2.11
CA ASN A 517 -22.75 -46.81 1.12
C ASN A 517 -22.66 -46.25 -0.32
N GLY A 518 -23.03 -45.01 -0.53
CA GLY A 518 -22.87 -44.27 -1.78
C GLY A 518 -21.40 -44.16 -2.18
N LEU A 519 -20.52 -43.82 -1.23
CA LEU A 519 -19.08 -43.75 -1.45
C LEU A 519 -18.52 -45.15 -1.77
N ASP A 520 -18.91 -46.18 -1.01
CA ASP A 520 -18.51 -47.60 -1.27
C ASP A 520 -18.96 -48.05 -2.66
N TRP A 521 -20.18 -47.70 -3.06
CA TRP A 521 -20.68 -47.98 -4.39
C TRP A 521 -19.84 -47.28 -5.48
N PHE A 522 -19.54 -45.97 -5.28
CA PHE A 522 -18.69 -45.21 -6.19
C PHE A 522 -17.31 -45.82 -6.33
N VAL A 523 -16.66 -46.16 -5.21
CA VAL A 523 -15.33 -46.77 -5.18
C VAL A 523 -15.34 -48.13 -5.92
N HIS A 524 -16.31 -48.97 -5.67
CA HIS A 524 -16.34 -50.31 -6.25
C HIS A 524 -16.86 -50.34 -7.69
N LYS A 525 -17.83 -49.48 -8.04
CA LYS A 525 -18.49 -49.54 -9.35
C LYS A 525 -17.88 -48.60 -10.39
N LEU A 526 -17.29 -47.48 -9.96
CA LEU A 526 -16.76 -46.46 -10.88
C LEU A 526 -15.25 -46.32 -10.75
N TYR A 527 -14.74 -46.05 -9.54
CA TYR A 527 -13.33 -45.77 -9.34
C TYR A 527 -12.43 -46.99 -9.58
N ARG A 528 -12.75 -48.13 -8.99
CA ARG A 528 -11.97 -49.39 -9.16
C ARG A 528 -11.86 -49.82 -10.62
N PRO A 529 -12.94 -49.88 -11.43
CA PRO A 529 -12.82 -50.19 -12.85
C PRO A 529 -12.00 -49.17 -13.65
N ALA A 530 -12.18 -47.86 -13.36
CA ALA A 530 -11.41 -46.79 -14.00
C ALA A 530 -9.92 -46.92 -13.70
N LEU A 531 -9.56 -47.15 -12.43
CA LEU A 531 -8.18 -47.37 -12.02
C LEU A 531 -7.59 -48.65 -12.68
N HIS A 532 -8.37 -49.73 -12.73
CA HIS A 532 -7.95 -50.95 -13.40
C HIS A 532 -7.72 -50.76 -14.91
N PHE A 533 -8.58 -49.95 -15.56
CA PHE A 533 -8.40 -49.56 -16.97
C PHE A 533 -7.12 -48.74 -17.13
N ALA A 534 -6.90 -47.72 -16.29
CA ALA A 534 -5.71 -46.87 -16.33
C ALA A 534 -4.40 -47.65 -16.14
N LEU A 535 -4.39 -48.63 -15.22
CA LEU A 535 -3.23 -49.49 -14.96
C LEU A 535 -2.96 -50.46 -16.09
N ASN A 536 -4.00 -51.06 -16.70
CA ASN A 536 -3.86 -51.98 -17.84
C ASN A 536 -3.40 -51.25 -19.09
N TRP A 537 -3.94 -50.03 -19.33
CA TRP A 537 -3.59 -49.18 -20.47
C TRP A 537 -2.61 -48.05 -20.07
N ARG A 538 -1.62 -48.42 -19.25
CA ARG A 538 -0.68 -47.44 -18.64
C ARG A 538 -0.03 -46.48 -19.63
N TYR A 539 0.38 -46.95 -20.81
CA TYR A 539 0.99 -46.11 -21.82
C TYR A 539 0.00 -45.11 -22.43
N LEU A 540 -1.25 -45.52 -22.64
CA LEU A 540 -2.32 -44.67 -23.10
C LEU A 540 -2.66 -43.62 -22.04
N THR A 541 -2.71 -43.98 -20.76
CA THR A 541 -2.98 -43.08 -19.65
C THR A 541 -1.88 -41.99 -19.53
N VAL A 542 -0.60 -42.41 -19.64
CA VAL A 542 0.52 -41.44 -19.62
C VAL A 542 0.50 -40.55 -20.86
N ALA A 543 0.20 -41.11 -22.05
CA ALA A 543 0.09 -40.33 -23.27
C ALA A 543 -1.03 -39.28 -23.18
N TRP A 544 -2.17 -39.66 -22.62
CA TRP A 544 -3.30 -38.76 -22.41
C TRP A 544 -2.98 -37.63 -21.39
N ALA A 545 -2.31 -37.97 -20.28
CA ALA A 545 -1.82 -37.03 -19.30
C ALA A 545 -0.82 -36.03 -19.91
N MET A 546 0.14 -36.52 -20.72
CA MET A 546 1.08 -35.66 -21.44
C MET A 546 0.38 -34.78 -22.49
N ALA A 547 -0.61 -35.29 -23.19
CA ALA A 547 -1.40 -34.53 -24.15
C ALA A 547 -2.16 -33.39 -23.45
N THR A 548 -2.78 -33.66 -22.28
CA THR A 548 -3.47 -32.65 -21.46
C THR A 548 -2.50 -31.57 -20.97
N MET A 549 -1.29 -32.00 -20.55
CA MET A 549 -0.25 -31.04 -20.12
C MET A 549 0.20 -30.15 -21.29
N LEU A 550 0.45 -30.72 -22.48
CA LEU A 550 0.82 -29.93 -23.66
C LEU A 550 -0.29 -29.00 -24.09
N LEU A 551 -1.56 -29.46 -24.04
CA LEU A 551 -2.72 -28.60 -24.30
C LEU A 551 -2.81 -27.44 -23.31
N THR A 552 -2.52 -27.69 -22.03
CA THR A 552 -2.51 -26.65 -20.99
C THR A 552 -1.41 -25.63 -21.25
N VAL A 553 -0.21 -26.08 -21.61
CA VAL A 553 0.89 -25.18 -22.00
C VAL A 553 0.50 -24.35 -23.23
N GLY A 554 -0.16 -24.99 -24.22
CA GLY A 554 -0.69 -24.29 -25.39
C GLY A 554 -1.79 -23.27 -25.04
N LEU A 555 -2.64 -23.56 -24.06
CA LEU A 555 -3.71 -22.67 -23.60
C LEU A 555 -3.15 -21.42 -22.91
N VAL A 556 -2.14 -21.62 -22.07
CA VAL A 556 -1.45 -20.49 -21.41
C VAL A 556 -0.58 -19.72 -22.40
N GLY A 557 0.22 -20.40 -23.22
CA GLY A 557 1.09 -19.77 -24.22
C GLY A 557 0.34 -19.11 -25.38
N GLY A 558 -0.91 -19.51 -25.62
CA GLY A 558 -1.80 -18.88 -26.61
C GLY A 558 -2.60 -17.68 -26.06
N GLY A 559 -2.33 -17.23 -24.81
CA GLY A 559 -3.00 -16.06 -24.23
C GLY A 559 -4.48 -16.26 -23.85
N PHE A 560 -4.99 -17.51 -23.89
CA PHE A 560 -6.39 -17.78 -23.50
C PHE A 560 -6.67 -17.57 -22.02
N ILE A 561 -5.64 -17.60 -21.18
CA ILE A 561 -5.73 -17.28 -19.75
C ILE A 561 -4.83 -16.10 -19.49
N LYS A 562 -5.44 -14.97 -19.20
CA LYS A 562 -4.75 -13.73 -18.88
C LYS A 562 -4.08 -13.85 -17.50
N PHE A 563 -2.92 -13.25 -17.35
CA PHE A 563 -2.27 -13.07 -16.06
C PHE A 563 -2.37 -11.61 -15.64
N VAL A 564 -2.96 -11.37 -14.48
CA VAL A 564 -3.09 -10.06 -13.85
C VAL A 564 -2.34 -10.12 -12.52
N PHE A 565 -1.41 -9.23 -12.28
CA PHE A 565 -0.55 -9.32 -11.10
C PHE A 565 -1.35 -9.15 -9.82
N PHE A 566 -2.06 -8.02 -9.67
CA PHE A 566 -3.05 -7.83 -8.61
C PHE A 566 -4.46 -7.81 -9.20
N PRO A 567 -5.37 -8.62 -8.67
CA PRO A 567 -6.78 -8.45 -9.00
C PRO A 567 -7.25 -7.11 -8.42
N GLN A 568 -8.03 -6.36 -9.17
CA GLN A 568 -8.62 -5.11 -8.70
C GLN A 568 -9.47 -5.38 -7.45
N VAL A 569 -9.12 -4.71 -6.36
CA VAL A 569 -9.89 -4.76 -5.10
C VAL A 569 -10.84 -3.59 -5.09
N GLU A 570 -12.11 -3.88 -5.17
CA GLU A 570 -13.16 -2.89 -5.19
C GLU A 570 -13.09 -1.94 -3.98
N SER A 571 -13.03 -0.64 -4.27
CA SER A 571 -13.08 0.42 -3.27
C SER A 571 -14.53 0.82 -2.98
N ASP A 572 -14.76 1.38 -1.80
CA ASP A 572 -15.99 2.10 -1.49
C ASP A 572 -15.93 3.57 -1.94
N ASN A 573 -14.83 3.97 -2.59
CA ASN A 573 -14.68 5.30 -3.21
C ASN A 573 -14.59 5.17 -4.74
N VAL A 574 -15.19 6.12 -5.44
CA VAL A 574 -14.98 6.35 -6.87
C VAL A 574 -14.43 7.76 -7.07
N VAL A 575 -13.34 7.86 -7.82
CA VAL A 575 -12.54 9.09 -7.89
C VAL A 575 -12.30 9.48 -9.34
N ALA A 576 -12.37 10.77 -9.63
CA ALA A 576 -11.88 11.35 -10.87
C ALA A 576 -10.80 12.38 -10.54
N ASP A 577 -9.61 12.19 -11.09
CA ASP A 577 -8.48 13.10 -11.00
C ASP A 577 -8.30 13.82 -12.33
N VAL A 578 -8.22 15.14 -12.28
CA VAL A 578 -8.00 15.98 -13.45
C VAL A 578 -6.72 16.80 -13.30
N THR A 579 -5.93 16.83 -14.37
CA THR A 579 -4.77 17.71 -14.51
C THR A 579 -4.93 18.53 -15.77
N MET A 580 -5.00 19.84 -15.60
CA MET A 580 -5.04 20.83 -16.68
C MET A 580 -3.62 21.30 -17.05
N PRO A 581 -3.42 22.08 -18.12
CA PRO A 581 -2.15 22.74 -18.39
C PRO A 581 -1.68 23.60 -17.20
N GLN A 582 -0.38 23.70 -17.00
CA GLN A 582 0.21 24.38 -15.83
C GLN A 582 -0.17 25.85 -15.68
N GLU A 583 -0.46 26.52 -16.79
CA GLU A 583 -0.92 27.91 -16.82
C GLU A 583 -2.40 28.09 -16.47
N THR A 584 -3.14 27.00 -16.23
CA THR A 584 -4.58 27.07 -15.98
C THR A 584 -4.88 27.68 -14.61
N PRO A 585 -5.66 28.76 -14.54
CA PRO A 585 -6.10 29.32 -13.27
C PRO A 585 -7.00 28.37 -12.49
N ALA A 586 -6.98 28.48 -11.16
CA ALA A 586 -7.79 27.63 -10.27
C ALA A 586 -9.30 27.71 -10.54
N GLU A 587 -9.79 28.88 -11.00
CA GLU A 587 -11.20 29.08 -11.33
C GLU A 587 -11.62 28.20 -12.51
N VAL A 588 -10.77 28.03 -13.53
CA VAL A 588 -11.01 27.18 -14.70
C VAL A 588 -10.95 25.73 -14.29
N THR A 589 -9.93 25.31 -13.53
CA THR A 589 -9.86 23.98 -12.95
C THR A 589 -11.10 23.70 -12.08
N GLY A 590 -11.53 24.67 -11.28
CA GLY A 590 -12.75 24.58 -10.49
C GLY A 590 -14.02 24.43 -11.30
N GLN A 591 -14.09 24.99 -12.53
CA GLN A 591 -15.21 24.74 -13.46
C GLN A 591 -15.22 23.30 -13.92
N VAL A 592 -14.06 22.76 -14.30
CA VAL A 592 -13.91 21.34 -14.70
C VAL A 592 -14.29 20.40 -13.56
N VAL A 593 -13.84 20.68 -12.33
CA VAL A 593 -14.21 19.89 -11.15
C VAL A 593 -15.72 19.91 -10.91
N ARG A 594 -16.38 21.06 -11.10
CA ARG A 594 -17.86 21.14 -11.01
C ARG A 594 -18.56 20.34 -12.12
N GLU A 595 -18.02 20.32 -13.35
CA GLU A 595 -18.55 19.50 -14.45
C GLU A 595 -18.42 18.01 -14.15
N LEU A 596 -17.29 17.58 -13.61
CA LEU A 596 -17.07 16.20 -13.15
C LEU A 596 -18.03 15.83 -12.01
N GLN A 597 -18.24 16.73 -11.06
CA GLN A 597 -19.21 16.53 -9.97
C GLN A 597 -20.65 16.46 -10.48
N ALA A 598 -21.03 17.29 -11.46
CA ALA A 598 -22.35 17.24 -12.05
C ALA A 598 -22.59 15.91 -12.79
N SER A 599 -21.62 15.45 -13.59
CA SER A 599 -21.71 14.19 -14.34
C SER A 599 -21.85 12.97 -13.42
N ILE A 600 -21.07 12.90 -12.32
CA ILE A 600 -21.22 11.78 -11.35
C ILE A 600 -22.55 11.87 -10.60
N THR A 601 -23.03 13.06 -10.27
CA THR A 601 -24.33 13.23 -9.60
C THR A 601 -25.48 12.69 -10.46
N GLU A 602 -25.42 12.89 -11.78
CA GLU A 602 -26.40 12.30 -12.71
C GLU A 602 -26.32 10.77 -12.73
N VAL A 603 -25.12 10.20 -12.79
CA VAL A 603 -24.90 8.75 -12.77
C VAL A 603 -25.42 8.14 -11.47
N LEU A 604 -25.08 8.76 -10.33
CA LEU A 604 -25.57 8.31 -9.02
C LEU A 604 -27.09 8.33 -8.94
N ALA A 605 -27.73 9.42 -9.40
CA ALA A 605 -29.19 9.52 -9.42
C ALA A 605 -29.85 8.49 -10.37
N GLU A 606 -29.19 8.08 -11.44
CA GLU A 606 -29.64 7.01 -12.33
C GLU A 606 -29.55 5.66 -11.63
N VAL A 607 -28.39 5.34 -11.06
CA VAL A 607 -28.13 4.07 -10.37
C VAL A 607 -29.04 3.92 -9.14
N GLU A 608 -29.23 4.98 -8.36
CA GLU A 608 -30.11 4.98 -7.18
C GLU A 608 -31.59 4.73 -7.55
N ARG A 609 -32.04 5.25 -8.70
CA ARG A 609 -33.34 4.92 -9.24
C ARG A 609 -33.46 3.46 -9.69
N GLU A 610 -32.39 2.90 -10.27
CA GLU A 610 -32.33 1.48 -10.67
C GLU A 610 -32.35 0.55 -9.46
N GLN A 611 -31.62 0.90 -8.41
CA GLN A 611 -31.45 0.07 -7.21
C GLN A 611 -32.53 0.28 -6.15
N GLY A 612 -33.19 1.44 -6.15
CA GLY A 612 -34.19 1.82 -5.15
C GLY A 612 -33.61 2.19 -3.78
N ILE A 613 -32.28 2.35 -3.66
CA ILE A 613 -31.56 2.75 -2.44
C ILE A 613 -30.58 3.87 -2.75
N LYS A 614 -30.26 4.70 -1.76
CA LYS A 614 -29.18 5.68 -1.85
C LYS A 614 -27.85 4.96 -1.75
N ILE A 615 -27.00 5.07 -2.78
CA ILE A 615 -25.71 4.35 -2.87
C ILE A 615 -24.49 5.20 -2.51
N HIS A 616 -24.61 6.51 -2.49
CA HIS A 616 -23.53 7.41 -2.08
C HIS A 616 -23.78 7.98 -0.67
N GLN A 617 -22.73 8.25 0.06
CA GLN A 617 -22.76 8.89 1.38
C GLN A 617 -22.43 10.36 1.26
N HIS A 618 -21.21 10.66 0.78
CA HIS A 618 -20.68 12.00 0.67
C HIS A 618 -19.92 12.20 -0.65
N VAL A 619 -19.80 13.46 -1.07
CA VAL A 619 -19.01 13.87 -2.23
C VAL A 619 -18.03 14.94 -1.79
N MET A 620 -16.74 14.68 -1.96
CA MET A 620 -15.67 15.63 -1.74
C MET A 620 -15.10 16.09 -3.08
N SER A 621 -14.93 17.37 -3.27
CA SER A 621 -14.22 17.94 -4.41
C SER A 621 -13.09 18.86 -3.93
N SER A 622 -11.94 18.78 -4.59
CA SER A 622 -10.79 19.64 -4.30
C SER A 622 -10.22 20.25 -5.57
N VAL A 623 -9.70 21.45 -5.42
CA VAL A 623 -8.93 22.18 -6.44
C VAL A 623 -7.59 22.54 -5.82
N GLY A 624 -6.53 22.42 -6.58
CA GLY A 624 -5.17 22.65 -6.10
C GLY A 624 -4.51 21.44 -5.45
N GLU A 625 -5.24 20.38 -5.16
CA GLU A 625 -4.75 19.14 -4.55
C GLU A 625 -5.53 17.94 -5.06
N GLN A 626 -4.88 16.77 -5.02
CA GLN A 626 -5.47 15.45 -5.34
C GLN A 626 -5.23 14.48 -4.16
N PRO A 627 -5.98 14.62 -3.06
CA PRO A 627 -5.71 13.89 -1.82
C PRO A 627 -5.76 12.38 -1.95
N PHE A 628 -6.71 11.84 -2.72
CA PHE A 628 -6.85 10.40 -2.94
C PHE A 628 -5.72 9.83 -3.80
N ALA A 629 -5.38 10.50 -4.91
CA ALA A 629 -4.29 10.09 -5.78
C ALA A 629 -2.95 10.05 -5.02
N VAL A 630 -2.69 11.06 -4.17
CA VAL A 630 -1.52 11.12 -3.28
C VAL A 630 -1.51 9.95 -2.29
N GLN A 631 -2.65 9.62 -1.70
CA GLN A 631 -2.76 8.50 -0.75
C GLN A 631 -2.59 7.15 -1.45
N ALA A 632 -3.18 6.96 -2.63
CA ALA A 632 -3.03 5.75 -3.43
C ALA A 632 -1.58 5.52 -3.83
N GLN A 633 -0.86 6.56 -4.27
CA GLN A 633 0.57 6.47 -4.58
C GLN A 633 1.41 6.10 -3.36
N ARG A 634 1.12 6.65 -2.18
CA ARG A 634 1.80 6.27 -0.93
C ARG A 634 1.58 4.80 -0.60
N ASN A 635 0.35 4.31 -0.72
CA ASN A 635 0.01 2.92 -0.45
C ASN A 635 0.69 1.94 -1.41
N ALA A 636 0.93 2.36 -2.66
CA ALA A 636 1.68 1.60 -3.66
C ALA A 636 3.21 1.65 -3.46
N GLY A 637 3.70 2.36 -2.44
CA GLY A 637 5.14 2.59 -2.25
C GLY A 637 5.74 3.55 -3.27
N GLY A 638 4.90 4.33 -3.94
CA GLY A 638 5.27 5.33 -4.92
C GLY A 638 5.75 6.64 -4.28
N ARG A 639 6.36 7.48 -5.10
CA ARG A 639 6.82 8.82 -4.71
C ARG A 639 5.66 9.79 -4.74
N VAL A 640 5.55 10.58 -3.71
CA VAL A 640 4.56 11.65 -3.65
C VAL A 640 5.29 12.97 -3.75
N ALA A 641 5.12 13.67 -4.86
CA ALA A 641 5.36 15.10 -4.92
C ALA A 641 4.11 15.79 -4.36
N ASN A 642 4.20 16.32 -3.14
CA ASN A 642 3.14 17.16 -2.57
C ASN A 642 3.25 18.57 -3.20
N ALA A 643 2.87 18.73 -4.45
CA ALA A 643 2.77 20.03 -5.05
C ALA A 643 1.30 20.44 -5.10
N SER A 644 0.92 21.43 -4.30
CA SER A 644 -0.33 22.18 -4.55
C SER A 644 -0.13 23.00 -5.82
N SER A 645 -1.04 22.87 -6.79
CA SER A 645 -0.96 23.60 -8.06
C SER A 645 -2.35 23.88 -8.60
N SER A 646 -2.59 25.13 -9.04
CA SER A 646 -3.89 25.62 -9.54
C SER A 646 -4.54 24.75 -10.63
N ASN A 647 -3.73 23.97 -11.35
CA ASN A 647 -4.13 23.16 -12.51
C ASN A 647 -4.57 21.72 -12.18
N VAL A 648 -4.61 21.32 -10.91
CA VAL A 648 -5.05 19.97 -10.52
C VAL A 648 -6.36 20.01 -9.74
N GLY A 649 -7.15 18.97 -9.89
CA GLY A 649 -8.40 18.82 -9.14
C GLY A 649 -8.81 17.37 -8.99
N GLU A 650 -9.67 17.09 -8.01
CA GLU A 650 -10.16 15.76 -7.69
C GLU A 650 -11.66 15.83 -7.32
N VAL A 651 -12.41 14.84 -7.76
CA VAL A 651 -13.77 14.57 -7.27
C VAL A 651 -13.80 13.16 -6.73
N ASN A 652 -14.12 13.01 -5.45
CA ASN A 652 -14.14 11.74 -4.73
C ASN A 652 -15.51 11.52 -4.12
N VAL A 653 -16.13 10.39 -4.46
CA VAL A 653 -17.45 10.00 -3.95
C VAL A 653 -17.30 8.78 -3.07
N GLU A 654 -17.76 8.89 -1.83
CA GLU A 654 -17.85 7.78 -0.90
C GLU A 654 -19.19 7.05 -1.10
N LEU A 655 -19.10 5.78 -1.44
CA LEU A 655 -20.23 4.88 -1.62
C LEU A 655 -20.57 4.15 -0.32
N ILE A 656 -21.77 3.57 -0.25
CA ILE A 656 -22.06 2.56 0.78
C ILE A 656 -21.19 1.32 0.55
N PRO A 657 -20.95 0.49 1.58
CA PRO A 657 -20.12 -0.72 1.47
C PRO A 657 -20.51 -1.61 0.30
N SER A 658 -19.52 -2.22 -0.34
CA SER A 658 -19.72 -3.09 -1.51
C SER A 658 -20.67 -4.26 -1.24
N GLU A 659 -20.79 -4.70 0.02
CA GLU A 659 -21.70 -5.76 0.45
C GLU A 659 -23.18 -5.33 0.48
N GLU A 660 -23.45 -4.02 0.50
CA GLU A 660 -24.80 -3.45 0.60
C GLU A 660 -25.35 -2.96 -0.74
N ARG A 661 -24.54 -2.98 -1.81
CA ARG A 661 -24.92 -2.57 -3.15
C ARG A 661 -24.78 -3.70 -4.16
N SER A 662 -25.63 -3.70 -5.20
CA SER A 662 -25.61 -4.73 -6.24
C SER A 662 -24.81 -4.31 -7.49
N ILE A 663 -24.38 -3.05 -7.56
CA ILE A 663 -23.53 -2.50 -8.63
C ILE A 663 -22.09 -2.37 -8.14
N THR A 664 -21.12 -2.68 -8.99
CA THR A 664 -19.70 -2.53 -8.64
C THR A 664 -19.25 -1.07 -8.81
N ALA A 665 -18.22 -0.67 -8.03
CA ALA A 665 -17.61 0.65 -8.17
C ALA A 665 -17.02 0.85 -9.57
N GLY A 666 -16.43 -0.20 -10.16
CA GLY A 666 -15.92 -0.18 -11.53
C GLY A 666 -16.98 0.11 -12.58
N GLU A 667 -18.22 -0.41 -12.42
CA GLU A 667 -19.33 -0.11 -13.31
C GLU A 667 -19.82 1.35 -13.16
N ILE A 668 -19.81 1.88 -11.94
CA ILE A 668 -20.11 3.30 -11.68
C ILE A 668 -19.07 4.19 -12.38
N VAL A 669 -17.79 3.87 -12.23
CA VAL A 669 -16.67 4.57 -12.89
C VAL A 669 -16.81 4.52 -14.41
N ARG A 670 -17.16 3.37 -14.99
CA ARG A 670 -17.36 3.24 -16.43
C ARG A 670 -18.50 4.15 -16.92
N ARG A 671 -19.64 4.14 -16.23
CA ARG A 671 -20.77 5.03 -16.55
C ARG A 671 -20.43 6.49 -16.36
N TRP A 672 -19.62 6.82 -15.34
CA TRP A 672 -19.15 8.17 -15.10
C TRP A 672 -18.27 8.67 -16.24
N ARG A 673 -17.30 7.88 -16.66
CA ARG A 673 -16.43 8.17 -17.82
C ARG A 673 -17.25 8.41 -19.11
N GLU A 674 -18.23 7.56 -19.37
CA GLU A 674 -19.12 7.70 -20.54
C GLU A 674 -20.02 8.94 -20.50
N ARG A 675 -20.41 9.38 -19.30
CA ARG A 675 -21.28 10.55 -19.11
C ARG A 675 -20.49 11.85 -19.07
N THR A 676 -19.21 11.80 -18.72
CA THR A 676 -18.37 13.00 -18.64
C THR A 676 -18.17 13.57 -20.04
N PRO A 677 -18.47 14.86 -20.27
CA PRO A 677 -18.23 15.50 -21.57
C PRO A 677 -16.73 15.57 -21.86
N ALA A 678 -16.38 15.75 -23.14
CA ALA A 678 -15.00 16.01 -23.51
C ALA A 678 -14.57 17.36 -22.93
N ILE A 679 -13.55 17.35 -22.09
CA ILE A 679 -13.00 18.53 -21.45
C ILE A 679 -11.88 19.08 -22.37
N PRO A 680 -12.01 20.32 -22.83
CA PRO A 680 -10.98 20.94 -23.67
C PRO A 680 -9.65 21.07 -22.91
N ASP A 681 -8.57 20.92 -23.62
CA ASP A 681 -7.18 21.12 -23.14
C ASP A 681 -6.77 20.30 -21.91
N VAL A 682 -7.55 19.27 -21.53
CA VAL A 682 -7.16 18.41 -20.41
C VAL A 682 -5.87 17.66 -20.75
N VAL A 683 -4.91 17.70 -19.83
CA VAL A 683 -3.63 16.99 -19.95
C VAL A 683 -3.77 15.55 -19.48
N GLU A 684 -4.46 15.34 -18.37
CA GLU A 684 -4.73 14.01 -17.80
C GLU A 684 -6.09 14.01 -17.10
N LEU A 685 -6.89 12.99 -17.38
CA LEU A 685 -8.15 12.72 -16.70
C LEU A 685 -8.21 11.22 -16.42
N THR A 686 -8.13 10.86 -15.17
CA THR A 686 -8.18 9.46 -14.73
C THR A 686 -9.37 9.21 -13.85
N PHE A 687 -9.95 8.02 -13.99
CA PHE A 687 -11.05 7.56 -13.15
C PHE A 687 -10.62 6.28 -12.46
N SER A 688 -10.80 6.19 -11.16
CA SER A 688 -10.42 5.03 -10.38
C SER A 688 -11.50 4.58 -9.40
N ALA A 689 -11.53 3.30 -9.12
CA ALA A 689 -12.37 2.65 -8.12
C ALA A 689 -11.57 1.59 -7.33
N ASP A 690 -10.26 1.69 -7.32
CA ASP A 690 -9.38 0.67 -6.74
C ASP A 690 -8.88 1.10 -5.35
N LEU A 691 -9.01 0.20 -4.38
CA LEU A 691 -8.59 0.44 -3.00
C LEU A 691 -7.06 0.43 -2.84
N LEU A 692 -6.37 -0.39 -3.62
CA LEU A 692 -4.94 -0.63 -3.45
C LEU A 692 -4.06 0.35 -4.21
N GLY A 693 -4.58 0.95 -5.29
CA GLY A 693 -3.82 1.84 -6.14
C GLY A 693 -2.50 1.19 -6.58
N GLY A 694 -2.56 0.05 -7.29
CA GLY A 694 -1.38 -0.79 -7.59
C GLY A 694 -0.31 -0.16 -8.48
N GLY A 695 -0.39 1.15 -8.77
CA GLY A 695 0.40 1.83 -9.79
C GLY A 695 -0.29 1.73 -11.16
N LYS A 696 0.27 2.43 -12.14
CA LYS A 696 -0.22 2.35 -13.52
C LYS A 696 0.07 0.96 -14.09
N ALA A 697 -0.87 0.41 -14.85
CA ALA A 697 -0.74 -0.92 -15.46
C ALA A 697 0.42 -0.98 -16.48
N ILE A 698 0.71 0.15 -17.14
CA ILE A 698 1.88 0.34 -18.01
C ILE A 698 2.62 1.55 -17.47
N ASP A 699 3.93 1.39 -17.20
CA ASP A 699 4.84 2.46 -16.79
C ASP A 699 6.23 2.20 -17.40
N ILE A 700 6.54 3.02 -18.42
CA ILE A 700 7.79 2.93 -19.18
C ILE A 700 8.60 4.20 -18.92
N GLN A 701 9.68 4.09 -18.17
CA GLN A 701 10.60 5.20 -17.91
C GLN A 701 11.67 5.28 -18.99
N PHE A 702 11.73 6.41 -19.68
CA PHE A 702 12.81 6.73 -20.62
C PHE A 702 13.83 7.65 -19.97
N ALA A 703 15.11 7.35 -20.10
CA ALA A 703 16.22 8.11 -19.52
C ALA A 703 17.21 8.55 -20.59
N GLY A 704 17.57 9.82 -20.59
CA GLY A 704 18.52 10.39 -21.57
C GLY A 704 19.13 11.71 -21.08
N ARG A 705 20.10 12.24 -21.84
CA ARG A 705 20.69 13.56 -21.57
C ARG A 705 20.05 14.67 -22.39
N ASP A 706 19.52 14.33 -23.55
CA ASP A 706 18.91 15.24 -24.51
C ASP A 706 17.40 15.16 -24.36
N LEU A 707 16.80 16.25 -23.93
CA LEU A 707 15.37 16.31 -23.58
C LEU A 707 14.49 16.28 -24.83
N ASP A 708 14.92 16.93 -25.92
CA ASP A 708 14.15 16.97 -27.16
C ASP A 708 13.99 15.55 -27.73
N ARG A 709 15.09 14.78 -27.70
CA ARG A 709 15.04 13.36 -28.09
C ARG A 709 14.17 12.51 -27.17
N LEU A 710 14.19 12.80 -25.86
CA LEU A 710 13.29 12.11 -24.92
C LEU A 710 11.83 12.39 -25.26
N GLN A 711 11.47 13.64 -25.56
CA GLN A 711 10.11 14.01 -25.94
C GLN A 711 9.67 13.33 -27.24
N GLU A 712 10.55 13.26 -28.26
CA GLU A 712 10.25 12.56 -29.51
C GLU A 712 9.99 11.06 -29.28
N VAL A 713 10.80 10.42 -28.43
CA VAL A 713 10.63 9.01 -28.05
C VAL A 713 9.31 8.80 -27.30
N VAL A 714 8.99 9.68 -26.35
CA VAL A 714 7.75 9.64 -25.57
C VAL A 714 6.53 9.83 -26.46
N ALA A 715 6.55 10.82 -27.35
CA ALA A 715 5.45 11.08 -28.29
C ALA A 715 5.21 9.87 -29.24
N ALA A 716 6.28 9.26 -29.74
CA ALA A 716 6.18 8.05 -30.56
C ALA A 716 5.60 6.88 -29.75
N THR A 717 6.02 6.71 -28.50
CA THR A 717 5.52 5.64 -27.63
C THR A 717 4.05 5.84 -27.28
N LYS A 718 3.61 7.05 -26.96
CA LYS A 718 2.18 7.38 -26.73
C LYS A 718 1.33 7.10 -27.97
N THR A 719 1.83 7.44 -29.16
CA THR A 719 1.14 7.16 -30.42
C THR A 719 0.97 5.67 -30.63
N GLN A 720 2.02 4.88 -30.37
CA GLN A 720 1.99 3.43 -30.49
C GLN A 720 1.04 2.80 -29.46
N LEU A 721 1.06 3.26 -28.21
CA LEU A 721 0.15 2.77 -27.17
C LEU A 721 -1.32 3.02 -27.52
N ALA A 722 -1.63 4.13 -28.15
CA ALA A 722 -2.98 4.47 -28.59
C ALA A 722 -3.52 3.54 -29.70
N GLU A 723 -2.67 2.79 -30.40
CA GLU A 723 -3.08 1.79 -31.38
C GLU A 723 -3.58 0.48 -30.78
N TYR A 724 -3.27 0.21 -29.48
CA TYR A 724 -3.72 -1.01 -28.82
C TYR A 724 -5.15 -0.83 -28.28
N PRO A 725 -6.10 -1.69 -28.72
CA PRO A 725 -7.46 -1.66 -28.18
C PRO A 725 -7.46 -1.96 -26.68
N GLY A 726 -8.15 -1.14 -25.88
CA GLY A 726 -8.27 -1.31 -24.44
C GLY A 726 -7.14 -0.65 -23.63
N VAL A 727 -6.15 0.00 -24.26
CA VAL A 727 -5.23 0.90 -23.55
C VAL A 727 -5.88 2.27 -23.44
N ILE A 728 -6.00 2.78 -22.22
CA ILE A 728 -6.69 4.01 -21.87
C ILE A 728 -5.80 4.90 -20.98
N ASP A 729 -6.19 6.16 -20.77
CA ASP A 729 -5.53 7.11 -19.87
C ASP A 729 -4.01 7.23 -20.13
N ILE A 730 -3.63 7.27 -21.43
CA ILE A 730 -2.23 7.37 -21.84
C ILE A 730 -1.73 8.78 -21.52
N SER A 731 -0.74 8.86 -20.64
CA SER A 731 -0.11 10.11 -20.22
C SER A 731 1.40 9.99 -20.14
N ASP A 732 2.08 11.10 -19.94
CA ASP A 732 3.51 11.11 -19.66
C ASP A 732 3.81 12.06 -18.49
N SER A 733 4.99 11.90 -17.89
CA SER A 733 5.41 12.74 -16.76
C SER A 733 6.00 14.08 -17.18
N PHE A 734 6.21 14.30 -18.49
CA PHE A 734 6.66 15.59 -18.98
C PHE A 734 5.49 16.56 -19.01
N ARG A 735 5.64 17.63 -18.28
CA ARG A 735 4.67 18.73 -18.27
C ARG A 735 5.36 19.98 -18.84
N GLY A 736 4.78 20.53 -19.90
CA GLY A 736 5.18 21.87 -20.35
C GLY A 736 4.95 22.87 -19.20
N GLY A 737 5.98 23.63 -18.87
CA GLY A 737 5.90 24.59 -17.79
C GLY A 737 5.11 25.84 -18.17
N LYS A 738 4.92 26.68 -17.16
CA LYS A 738 4.33 28.01 -17.33
C LYS A 738 5.17 28.84 -18.30
N PRO A 739 4.57 29.83 -18.98
CA PRO A 739 5.37 30.89 -19.61
C PRO A 739 6.33 31.50 -18.61
N GLU A 740 7.59 31.57 -18.96
CA GLU A 740 8.67 32.06 -18.11
C GLU A 740 9.24 33.35 -18.73
N ILE A 741 9.44 34.35 -17.91
CA ILE A 741 10.12 35.58 -18.28
C ILE A 741 11.55 35.49 -17.77
N LYS A 742 12.51 35.28 -18.66
CA LYS A 742 13.93 35.32 -18.34
C LYS A 742 14.43 36.76 -18.38
N LEU A 743 14.97 37.18 -17.24
CA LEU A 743 15.49 38.54 -17.09
C LEU A 743 16.99 38.54 -17.35
N ASP A 744 17.42 39.47 -18.18
CA ASP A 744 18.85 39.76 -18.40
C ASP A 744 19.10 41.26 -18.21
N ILE A 745 20.34 41.62 -17.81
CA ILE A 745 20.72 43.01 -17.54
C ILE A 745 21.31 43.65 -18.77
N LYS A 746 20.85 44.83 -19.11
CA LYS A 746 21.42 45.60 -20.21
C LYS A 746 22.79 46.16 -19.88
N PRO A 747 23.73 46.29 -20.83
CA PRO A 747 25.05 46.87 -20.59
C PRO A 747 25.01 48.32 -20.02
N GLU A 748 23.97 49.06 -20.35
CA GLU A 748 23.73 50.42 -19.84
C GLU A 748 23.49 50.42 -18.34
N ALA A 749 22.84 49.38 -17.82
CA ALA A 749 22.54 49.21 -16.39
C ALA A 749 23.81 48.94 -15.56
N GLU A 750 24.78 48.21 -16.09
CA GLU A 750 26.06 47.99 -15.44
C GLU A 750 26.82 49.29 -15.20
N SER A 751 26.73 50.25 -16.17
CA SER A 751 27.31 51.57 -16.03
C SER A 751 26.66 52.45 -14.95
N LEU A 752 25.39 52.11 -14.52
CA LEU A 752 24.69 52.69 -13.40
C LEU A 752 24.99 51.97 -12.08
N GLY A 753 25.92 51.01 -12.08
CA GLY A 753 26.29 50.25 -10.88
C GLY A 753 25.30 49.15 -10.50
N LEU A 754 24.36 48.79 -11.38
CA LEU A 754 23.45 47.69 -11.17
C LEU A 754 24.10 46.37 -11.53
N SER A 755 23.88 45.33 -10.75
CA SER A 755 24.22 43.94 -11.10
C SER A 755 22.95 43.17 -11.39
N LEU A 756 23.08 42.06 -12.09
CA LEU A 756 21.97 41.11 -12.33
C LEU A 756 21.35 40.64 -11.00
N GLN A 757 22.17 40.39 -10.00
CA GLN A 757 21.71 40.04 -8.64
C GLN A 757 20.84 41.14 -8.04
N ALA A 758 21.27 42.41 -8.12
CA ALA A 758 20.50 43.53 -7.57
C ALA A 758 19.18 43.75 -8.31
N LEU A 759 19.18 43.53 -9.64
CA LEU A 759 17.97 43.58 -10.46
C LEU A 759 17.00 42.44 -10.08
N GLY A 760 17.47 41.19 -10.11
CA GLY A 760 16.66 40.04 -9.78
C GLY A 760 16.08 40.09 -8.37
N ARG A 761 16.87 40.59 -7.39
CA ARG A 761 16.41 40.75 -6.01
C ARG A 761 15.26 41.75 -5.92
N GLN A 762 15.36 42.92 -6.59
CA GLN A 762 14.29 43.94 -6.55
C GLN A 762 13.01 43.43 -7.24
N VAL A 763 13.12 42.71 -8.34
CA VAL A 763 11.96 42.10 -8.99
C VAL A 763 11.33 41.02 -8.11
N ARG A 764 12.14 40.17 -7.49
CA ARG A 764 11.67 39.15 -6.54
C ARG A 764 10.92 39.78 -5.37
N GLN A 765 11.48 40.82 -4.76
CA GLN A 765 10.87 41.56 -3.63
C GLN A 765 9.52 42.16 -4.00
N ALA A 766 9.38 42.70 -5.21
CA ALA A 766 8.15 43.29 -5.67
C ALA A 766 7.04 42.28 -5.95
N PHE A 767 7.34 41.18 -6.65
CA PHE A 767 6.36 40.23 -7.16
C PHE A 767 6.15 39.03 -6.21
N PHE A 768 7.22 38.42 -5.71
CA PHE A 768 7.14 37.33 -4.74
C PHE A 768 7.04 37.84 -3.30
N GLY A 769 7.85 38.82 -2.97
CA GLY A 769 7.94 39.43 -1.66
C GLY A 769 9.27 39.18 -0.94
N GLU A 770 9.59 40.05 0.00
CA GLU A 770 10.69 39.94 0.96
C GLU A 770 10.15 39.44 2.30
N GLU A 771 10.69 38.37 2.82
CA GLU A 771 10.36 37.87 4.15
C GLU A 771 11.00 38.77 5.22
N ALA A 772 10.18 39.56 5.89
CA ALA A 772 10.67 40.41 6.96
C ALA A 772 11.03 39.58 8.20
N GLN A 773 10.16 38.70 8.62
CA GLN A 773 10.39 37.82 9.79
C GLN A 773 9.41 36.68 9.82
N ARG A 774 9.69 35.69 10.66
CA ARG A 774 8.76 34.63 11.03
C ARG A 774 8.38 34.73 12.49
N ILE A 775 7.11 34.64 12.80
CA ILE A 775 6.59 34.75 14.16
C ILE A 775 5.86 33.45 14.53
N GLN A 776 6.01 33.04 15.78
CA GLN A 776 5.25 31.90 16.30
C GLN A 776 3.93 32.40 16.88
N ARG A 777 2.79 32.00 16.25
CA ARG A 777 1.43 32.29 16.69
C ARG A 777 0.72 31.00 17.08
N GLY A 778 0.71 30.67 18.36
CA GLY A 778 0.25 29.38 18.84
C GLY A 778 1.17 28.25 18.36
N ARG A 779 0.66 27.35 17.54
CA ARG A 779 1.43 26.26 16.92
C ARG A 779 1.93 26.60 15.51
N ASP A 780 1.38 27.65 14.91
CA ASP A 780 1.67 28.02 13.53
C ASP A 780 2.85 28.99 13.44
N GLU A 781 3.72 28.75 12.50
CA GLU A 781 4.75 29.67 12.08
C GLU A 781 4.17 30.57 10.99
N VAL A 782 4.02 31.87 11.31
CA VAL A 782 3.42 32.87 10.43
C VAL A 782 4.53 33.69 9.80
N ARG A 783 4.57 33.73 8.47
CA ARG A 783 5.49 34.57 7.72
C ARG A 783 4.95 35.99 7.61
N VAL A 784 5.85 36.96 7.70
CA VAL A 784 5.56 38.38 7.47
C VAL A 784 6.26 38.78 6.18
N MET A 785 5.46 39.01 5.13
CA MET A 785 5.94 39.25 3.77
C MET A 785 5.72 40.74 3.39
N VAL A 786 6.71 41.36 2.76
CA VAL A 786 6.62 42.69 2.20
C VAL A 786 6.67 42.63 0.68
N ARG A 787 5.63 43.09 -0.01
CA ARG A 787 5.51 43.01 -1.48
C ARG A 787 4.60 44.08 -2.07
N TYR A 788 4.49 44.16 -3.40
CA TYR A 788 3.47 45.00 -4.03
C TYR A 788 2.05 44.49 -3.74
N PRO A 789 1.04 45.40 -3.77
CA PRO A 789 -0.37 45.04 -3.78
C PRO A 789 -0.70 44.11 -4.96
N GLU A 790 -1.73 43.29 -4.79
CA GLU A 790 -2.13 42.32 -5.81
C GLU A 790 -2.42 42.92 -7.19
N ASP A 791 -3.04 44.12 -7.20
CA ASP A 791 -3.37 44.84 -8.42
C ASP A 791 -2.14 45.40 -9.15
N GLU A 792 -1.00 45.58 -8.46
CA GLU A 792 0.30 45.97 -9.07
C GLU A 792 1.19 44.76 -9.47
N ARG A 793 0.67 43.54 -9.39
CA ARG A 793 1.39 42.26 -9.68
C ARG A 793 0.68 41.38 -10.71
N ARG A 794 -0.40 41.87 -11.35
CA ARG A 794 -1.28 41.08 -12.19
C ARG A 794 -0.96 41.14 -13.68
N SER A 795 -0.08 42.00 -14.13
CA SER A 795 0.23 42.17 -15.53
C SER A 795 1.73 42.25 -15.83
N ILE A 796 2.13 41.85 -17.02
CA ILE A 796 3.50 42.08 -17.54
C ILE A 796 3.80 43.59 -17.61
N GLY A 797 2.78 44.41 -17.85
CA GLY A 797 2.89 45.86 -17.81
C GLY A 797 3.32 46.42 -16.46
N ASP A 798 2.99 45.72 -15.36
CA ASP A 798 3.43 46.13 -14.01
C ASP A 798 4.94 45.90 -13.85
N LEU A 799 5.48 44.82 -14.42
CA LEU A 799 6.90 44.58 -14.46
C LEU A 799 7.62 45.61 -15.33
N GLU A 800 7.10 45.91 -16.51
CA GLU A 800 7.71 46.91 -17.41
C GLU A 800 7.72 48.34 -16.81
N ASN A 801 6.70 48.66 -16.05
CA ASN A 801 6.55 49.97 -15.38
C ASN A 801 7.27 50.08 -14.02
N MET A 802 7.76 48.96 -13.50
CA MET A 802 8.49 48.93 -12.24
C MET A 802 9.71 49.85 -12.26
N ARG A 803 10.05 50.46 -11.13
CA ARG A 803 11.25 51.27 -10.99
C ARG A 803 12.35 50.52 -10.28
N ILE A 804 13.50 50.41 -10.97
CA ILE A 804 14.70 49.79 -10.40
C ILE A 804 15.53 50.88 -9.72
N ARG A 805 15.93 50.64 -8.50
CA ARG A 805 16.73 51.56 -7.70
C ARG A 805 18.21 51.22 -7.82
N THR A 806 18.99 52.23 -8.22
CA THR A 806 20.46 52.11 -8.32
C THR A 806 21.11 52.25 -6.93
N PRO A 807 22.38 51.85 -6.78
CA PRO A 807 23.07 51.95 -5.48
C PRO A 807 23.21 53.40 -4.96
N ASP A 808 23.21 54.39 -5.83
CA ASP A 808 23.24 55.83 -5.51
C ASP A 808 21.84 56.43 -5.24
N GLY A 809 20.78 55.62 -5.30
CA GLY A 809 19.39 55.99 -5.00
C GLY A 809 18.61 56.58 -6.18
N ALA A 810 19.13 56.57 -7.39
CA ALA A 810 18.38 56.96 -8.58
C ALA A 810 17.35 55.90 -8.99
N GLU A 811 16.19 56.34 -9.51
CA GLU A 811 15.14 55.43 -10.00
C GLU A 811 15.15 55.40 -11.51
N VAL A 812 15.26 54.18 -12.07
CA VAL A 812 15.32 53.94 -13.52
C VAL A 812 14.18 53.00 -13.90
N PRO A 813 13.46 53.22 -15.01
CA PRO A 813 12.48 52.24 -15.51
C PRO A 813 13.12 50.89 -15.76
N PHE A 814 12.38 49.80 -15.43
CA PHE A 814 12.82 48.45 -15.69
C PHE A 814 13.23 48.24 -17.15
N SER A 815 12.44 48.73 -18.09
CA SER A 815 12.68 48.63 -19.55
C SER A 815 14.00 49.24 -20.04
N GLU A 816 14.61 50.18 -19.25
CA GLU A 816 15.90 50.79 -19.60
C GLU A 816 17.10 49.99 -19.10
N VAL A 817 16.90 49.15 -18.08
CA VAL A 817 17.99 48.41 -17.43
C VAL A 817 17.94 46.92 -17.62
N ALA A 818 16.79 46.38 -18.09
CA ALA A 818 16.58 44.93 -18.25
C ALA A 818 15.99 44.57 -19.60
N GLU A 819 16.29 43.35 -20.04
CA GLU A 819 15.62 42.66 -21.13
C GLU A 819 14.81 41.51 -20.54
N ALA A 820 13.59 41.34 -21.06
CA ALA A 820 12.71 40.27 -20.68
C ALA A 820 12.47 39.37 -21.91
N ASP A 821 12.99 38.16 -21.88
CA ASP A 821 12.75 37.15 -22.92
C ASP A 821 11.67 36.16 -22.44
N ILE A 822 10.64 35.96 -23.26
CA ILE A 822 9.52 35.09 -22.92
C ILE A 822 9.79 33.72 -23.54
N GLY A 823 10.05 32.76 -22.66
CA GLY A 823 10.19 31.34 -22.98
C GLY A 823 9.12 30.47 -22.35
N ARG A 824 9.27 29.18 -22.48
CA ARG A 824 8.53 28.20 -21.67
C ARG A 824 9.53 27.44 -20.81
N GLY A 825 9.28 27.40 -19.51
CA GLY A 825 10.03 26.60 -18.54
C GLY A 825 9.56 25.15 -18.49
N PHE A 826 10.00 24.43 -17.50
CA PHE A 826 9.51 23.09 -17.14
C PHE A 826 8.55 23.19 -15.95
N ALA A 827 7.54 22.32 -15.93
CA ALA A 827 6.67 22.23 -14.74
C ALA A 827 7.33 21.39 -13.64
N THR A 828 7.92 20.28 -14.06
CA THR A 828 8.59 19.32 -13.17
C THR A 828 9.73 18.68 -13.95
N ILE A 829 10.87 18.52 -13.30
CA ILE A 829 12.00 17.75 -13.85
C ILE A 829 12.22 16.53 -12.97
N THR A 830 12.03 15.34 -13.53
CA THR A 830 12.30 14.08 -12.87
C THR A 830 13.64 13.51 -13.32
N ARG A 831 14.41 13.01 -12.37
CA ARG A 831 15.70 12.36 -12.60
C ARG A 831 15.76 11.01 -11.94
N ALA A 832 16.37 10.04 -12.58
CA ALA A 832 16.70 8.76 -12.02
C ALA A 832 18.17 8.41 -12.29
N ASN A 833 18.89 8.04 -11.25
CA ASN A 833 20.31 7.72 -11.33
C ASN A 833 21.10 8.78 -12.12
N ARG A 834 20.88 10.06 -11.81
CA ARG A 834 21.56 11.25 -12.36
C ARG A 834 21.28 11.54 -13.85
N ARG A 835 20.18 11.01 -14.39
CA ARG A 835 19.72 11.32 -15.75
C ARG A 835 18.30 11.85 -15.69
N ARG A 836 18.00 12.82 -16.54
CA ARG A 836 16.61 13.23 -16.73
C ARG A 836 15.79 12.07 -17.27
N THR A 837 14.58 11.90 -16.76
CA THR A 837 13.66 10.83 -17.16
C THR A 837 12.29 11.37 -17.48
N ILE A 838 11.61 10.71 -18.40
CA ILE A 838 10.19 10.91 -18.69
C ILE A 838 9.53 9.54 -18.62
N ASP A 839 8.50 9.43 -17.81
CA ASP A 839 7.70 8.21 -17.66
C ASP A 839 6.50 8.30 -18.59
N VAL A 840 6.24 7.26 -19.36
CA VAL A 840 5.02 7.09 -20.15
C VAL A 840 4.15 6.08 -19.43
N THR A 841 2.96 6.52 -19.04
CA THR A 841 2.04 5.68 -18.27
C THR A 841 0.72 5.48 -19.01
N ALA A 842 0.09 4.33 -18.79
CA ALA A 842 -1.24 4.04 -19.31
C ALA A 842 -1.98 3.05 -18.41
N GLU A 843 -3.30 3.11 -18.45
CA GLU A 843 -4.19 2.11 -17.87
C GLU A 843 -4.65 1.12 -18.94
N VAL A 844 -5.08 -0.05 -18.50
CA VAL A 844 -5.56 -1.11 -19.39
C VAL A 844 -6.93 -1.61 -18.92
N ASP A 845 -7.91 -1.56 -19.80
CA ASP A 845 -9.18 -2.23 -19.58
C ASP A 845 -8.98 -3.76 -19.66
N GLU A 846 -8.92 -4.41 -18.51
CA GLU A 846 -8.66 -5.85 -18.38
C GLU A 846 -9.68 -6.72 -19.13
N SER A 847 -10.88 -6.20 -19.39
CA SER A 847 -11.90 -6.91 -20.16
C SER A 847 -11.50 -7.05 -21.64
N THR A 848 -10.75 -6.07 -22.16
CA THR A 848 -10.39 -5.95 -23.58
C THR A 848 -8.93 -6.33 -23.86
N ALA A 849 -7.99 -5.91 -23.01
CA ALA A 849 -6.57 -6.07 -23.22
C ALA A 849 -5.85 -6.64 -21.99
N ASN A 850 -4.55 -6.93 -22.13
CA ASN A 850 -3.67 -7.32 -21.02
C ASN A 850 -2.37 -6.51 -21.11
N ALA A 851 -2.01 -5.83 -20.01
CA ALA A 851 -0.82 -4.98 -19.93
C ALA A 851 0.47 -5.75 -20.26
N ASN A 852 0.60 -7.01 -19.79
CA ASN A 852 1.77 -7.84 -20.05
C ASN A 852 1.93 -8.19 -21.55
N GLU A 853 0.81 -8.40 -22.26
CA GLU A 853 0.82 -8.71 -23.70
C GLU A 853 1.21 -7.46 -24.50
N VAL A 854 0.64 -6.31 -24.14
CA VAL A 854 0.98 -5.02 -24.78
C VAL A 854 2.45 -4.70 -24.59
N LEU A 855 2.97 -4.82 -23.37
CA LEU A 855 4.39 -4.58 -23.08
C LEU A 855 5.31 -5.57 -23.78
N ALA A 856 4.97 -6.84 -23.83
CA ALA A 856 5.77 -7.87 -24.51
C ALA A 856 5.85 -7.60 -26.02
N ASP A 857 4.77 -7.14 -26.64
CA ASP A 857 4.76 -6.76 -28.06
C ASP A 857 5.58 -5.47 -28.30
N LEU A 858 5.44 -4.48 -27.43
CA LEU A 858 6.26 -3.25 -27.49
C LEU A 858 7.76 -3.56 -27.35
N GLU A 859 8.16 -4.41 -26.41
CA GLU A 859 9.54 -4.82 -26.20
C GLU A 859 10.10 -5.67 -27.35
N ALA A 860 9.26 -6.48 -28.00
CA ALA A 860 9.69 -7.34 -29.09
C ALA A 860 9.81 -6.59 -30.44
N THR A 861 8.95 -5.62 -30.69
CA THR A 861 8.79 -5.01 -32.01
C THR A 861 9.15 -3.53 -32.03
N PHE A 862 8.54 -2.71 -31.21
CA PHE A 862 8.58 -1.25 -31.30
C PHE A 862 9.80 -0.62 -30.59
N LEU A 863 10.05 -0.97 -29.32
CA LEU A 863 11.11 -0.34 -28.53
C LEU A 863 12.52 -0.55 -29.10
N PRO A 864 12.90 -1.74 -29.61
CA PRO A 864 14.21 -1.92 -30.23
C PRO A 864 14.42 -1.02 -31.44
N GLU A 865 13.44 -0.89 -32.34
CA GLU A 865 13.51 -0.05 -33.54
C GLU A 865 13.58 1.43 -33.15
N LEU A 866 12.79 1.85 -32.15
CA LEU A 866 12.77 3.21 -31.64
C LEU A 866 14.14 3.61 -31.06
N LEU A 867 14.73 2.78 -30.22
CA LEU A 867 16.00 3.05 -29.54
C LEU A 867 17.22 2.98 -30.48
N ASP A 868 17.17 2.20 -31.54
CA ASP A 868 18.20 2.23 -32.61
C ASP A 868 18.21 3.58 -33.36
N ARG A 869 17.03 4.21 -33.49
CA ARG A 869 16.86 5.53 -34.08
C ARG A 869 17.34 6.65 -33.16
N TYR A 870 17.03 6.53 -31.84
CA TYR A 870 17.35 7.55 -30.82
C TYR A 870 18.47 7.09 -29.91
N ARG A 871 19.68 6.99 -30.42
CA ARG A 871 20.85 6.54 -29.65
C ARG A 871 21.12 7.43 -28.44
N GLY A 872 21.33 6.85 -27.28
CA GLY A 872 21.60 7.54 -26.01
C GLY A 872 20.39 7.66 -25.10
N VAL A 873 19.20 7.25 -25.55
CA VAL A 873 18.02 7.01 -24.72
C VAL A 873 18.01 5.55 -24.30
N THR A 874 17.68 5.32 -23.05
CA THR A 874 17.46 3.97 -22.48
C THR A 874 16.08 3.91 -21.85
N TYR A 875 15.50 2.71 -21.76
CA TYR A 875 14.23 2.51 -21.09
C TYR A 875 14.35 1.52 -19.94
N SER A 876 13.42 1.60 -19.00
CA SER A 876 13.16 0.61 -17.96
C SER A 876 11.66 0.53 -17.71
N LEU A 877 11.18 -0.66 -17.37
CA LEU A 877 9.81 -0.85 -16.87
C LEU A 877 9.82 -0.55 -15.38
N GLU A 878 8.89 0.28 -14.95
CA GLU A 878 8.74 0.72 -13.54
C GLU A 878 7.37 0.32 -13.00
N GLY A 879 7.00 0.84 -11.83
CA GLY A 879 5.70 0.61 -11.23
C GLY A 879 5.43 -0.87 -10.91
N GLU A 880 4.24 -1.32 -11.27
CA GLU A 880 3.79 -2.70 -11.04
C GLU A 880 4.65 -3.72 -11.78
N GLN A 881 5.07 -3.41 -13.01
CA GLN A 881 5.84 -4.33 -13.85
C GLN A 881 7.22 -4.67 -13.26
N ARG A 882 7.92 -3.67 -12.74
CA ARG A 882 9.20 -3.88 -12.06
C ARG A 882 9.02 -4.79 -10.84
N SER A 883 8.03 -4.49 -10.01
CA SER A 883 7.71 -5.26 -8.81
C SER A 883 7.35 -6.71 -9.16
N GLN A 884 6.55 -6.90 -10.21
CA GLN A 884 6.19 -8.22 -10.73
C GLN A 884 7.41 -9.00 -11.20
N MET A 885 8.29 -8.37 -11.97
CA MET A 885 9.49 -9.02 -12.51
C MET A 885 10.45 -9.45 -11.40
N GLU A 886 10.77 -8.55 -10.45
CA GLU A 886 11.63 -8.84 -9.30
C GLU A 886 11.06 -10.00 -8.45
N ALA A 887 9.76 -9.97 -8.19
CA ALA A 887 9.08 -10.98 -7.38
C ALA A 887 9.01 -12.34 -8.10
N MET A 888 8.66 -12.38 -9.38
CA MET A 888 8.59 -13.63 -10.14
C MET A 888 9.96 -14.29 -10.31
N GLN A 889 11.03 -13.52 -10.52
CA GLN A 889 12.38 -14.07 -10.57
C GLN A 889 12.81 -14.66 -9.22
N ALA A 890 12.52 -13.99 -8.11
CA ALA A 890 12.84 -14.49 -6.77
C ALA A 890 12.04 -15.76 -6.44
N LEU A 891 10.73 -15.76 -6.71
CA LEU A 891 9.86 -16.93 -6.52
C LEU A 891 10.31 -18.10 -7.39
N GLY A 892 10.64 -17.87 -8.65
CA GLY A 892 11.10 -18.93 -9.55
C GLY A 892 12.37 -19.61 -9.04
N LYS A 893 13.38 -18.84 -8.62
CA LYS A 893 14.61 -19.36 -8.01
C LYS A 893 14.31 -20.11 -6.70
N GLY A 894 13.48 -19.51 -5.85
CA GLY A 894 13.06 -20.12 -4.58
C GLY A 894 12.27 -21.40 -4.78
N PHE A 895 11.38 -21.47 -5.76
CA PHE A 895 10.58 -22.66 -6.06
C PHE A 895 11.44 -23.85 -6.54
N VAL A 896 12.45 -23.60 -7.37
CA VAL A 896 13.42 -24.63 -7.77
C VAL A 896 14.18 -25.18 -6.55
N ALA A 897 14.63 -24.30 -5.67
CA ALA A 897 15.30 -24.70 -4.43
C ALA A 897 14.34 -25.51 -3.52
N ALA A 898 13.08 -25.06 -3.39
CA ALA A 898 12.05 -25.76 -2.61
C ALA A 898 11.79 -27.16 -3.17
N LEU A 899 11.64 -27.32 -4.49
CA LEU A 899 11.47 -28.64 -5.13
C LEU A 899 12.64 -29.57 -4.84
N PHE A 900 13.87 -29.04 -4.84
CA PHE A 900 15.05 -29.83 -4.46
C PHE A 900 14.99 -30.28 -3.00
N ILE A 901 14.63 -29.38 -2.07
CA ILE A 901 14.51 -29.71 -0.64
C ILE A 901 13.36 -30.72 -0.43
N VAL A 902 12.24 -30.56 -1.11
CA VAL A 902 11.11 -31.51 -1.09
C VAL A 902 11.57 -32.87 -1.56
N TYR A 903 12.35 -32.94 -2.66
CA TYR A 903 12.95 -34.17 -3.12
C TYR A 903 13.80 -34.86 -2.06
N VAL A 904 14.70 -34.11 -1.42
CA VAL A 904 15.58 -34.64 -0.33
C VAL A 904 14.74 -35.11 0.86
N LEU A 905 13.75 -34.33 1.30
CA LEU A 905 12.84 -34.71 2.39
C LEU A 905 12.10 -36.02 2.11
N MET A 906 11.67 -36.23 0.87
CA MET A 906 11.00 -37.49 0.49
C MET A 906 11.98 -38.67 0.32
N ALA A 907 13.20 -38.42 -0.11
CA ALA A 907 14.20 -39.50 -0.25
C ALA A 907 14.51 -40.19 1.07
N ILE A 908 14.38 -39.49 2.20
CA ILE A 908 14.64 -40.01 3.55
C ILE A 908 13.64 -41.12 3.94
N PRO A 909 12.30 -40.93 3.91
CA PRO A 909 11.33 -41.96 4.26
C PRO A 909 11.28 -43.13 3.24
N PHE A 910 11.47 -42.83 1.96
CA PHE A 910 11.47 -43.85 0.91
C PHE A 910 12.74 -44.70 0.86
N LYS A 911 13.86 -44.18 1.35
CA LYS A 911 15.18 -44.77 1.21
C LYS A 911 15.50 -45.11 -0.25
N SER A 912 15.08 -44.26 -1.15
CA SER A 912 15.14 -44.45 -2.62
C SER A 912 15.30 -43.08 -3.30
N TYR A 913 16.11 -43.01 -4.32
CA TYR A 913 16.28 -41.80 -5.14
C TYR A 913 15.21 -41.69 -6.25
N LEU A 914 14.61 -42.80 -6.67
CA LEU A 914 13.66 -42.82 -7.77
C LEU A 914 12.21 -42.56 -7.32
N GLN A 915 11.82 -43.09 -6.15
CA GLN A 915 10.45 -42.93 -5.65
C GLN A 915 10.01 -41.48 -5.43
N PRO A 916 10.85 -40.58 -4.88
CA PRO A 916 10.52 -39.15 -4.79
C PRO A 916 10.22 -38.52 -6.15
N LEU A 917 10.96 -38.85 -7.20
CA LEU A 917 10.73 -38.35 -8.56
C LEU A 917 9.36 -38.80 -9.11
N ILE A 918 8.95 -40.05 -8.80
CA ILE A 918 7.62 -40.54 -9.17
C ILE A 918 6.53 -39.76 -8.44
N VAL A 919 6.69 -39.49 -7.13
CA VAL A 919 5.73 -38.66 -6.35
C VAL A 919 5.67 -37.26 -6.90
N MET A 920 6.82 -36.61 -7.12
CA MET A 920 6.90 -35.25 -7.66
C MET A 920 6.34 -35.12 -9.08
N SER A 921 6.32 -36.21 -9.87
CA SER A 921 5.72 -36.17 -11.20
C SER A 921 4.21 -35.89 -11.19
N ALA A 922 3.56 -35.96 -10.04
CA ALA A 922 2.15 -35.56 -9.86
C ALA A 922 1.96 -34.04 -9.78
N VAL A 923 2.97 -33.27 -9.37
CA VAL A 923 2.90 -31.83 -9.19
C VAL A 923 2.43 -31.09 -10.45
N PRO A 924 2.96 -31.32 -11.65
CA PRO A 924 2.49 -30.67 -12.87
C PRO A 924 1.00 -30.86 -13.15
N PHE A 925 0.41 -31.97 -12.74
CA PHE A 925 -1.03 -32.25 -12.95
C PHE A 925 -1.92 -31.44 -11.97
N GLY A 926 -1.41 -31.09 -10.79
CA GLY A 926 -2.04 -30.13 -9.91
C GLY A 926 -2.14 -28.76 -10.60
N ILE A 927 -1.04 -28.31 -11.21
CA ILE A 927 -1.00 -27.05 -11.97
C ILE A 927 -1.97 -27.09 -13.16
N VAL A 928 -2.02 -28.21 -13.91
CA VAL A 928 -3.01 -28.42 -14.98
C VAL A 928 -4.43 -28.22 -14.45
N GLY A 929 -4.77 -28.83 -13.32
CA GLY A 929 -6.09 -28.68 -12.70
C GLY A 929 -6.43 -27.26 -12.32
N ALA A 930 -5.47 -26.53 -11.74
CA ALA A 930 -5.64 -25.11 -11.39
C ALA A 930 -5.89 -24.24 -12.63
N ILE A 931 -5.10 -24.40 -13.68
CA ILE A 931 -5.23 -23.66 -14.95
C ILE A 931 -6.59 -23.90 -15.61
N TRP A 932 -7.01 -25.16 -15.74
CA TRP A 932 -8.32 -25.49 -16.28
C TRP A 932 -9.46 -25.00 -15.40
N GLY A 933 -9.28 -24.98 -14.06
CA GLY A 933 -10.24 -24.40 -13.13
C GLY A 933 -10.46 -22.91 -13.41
N HIS A 934 -9.39 -22.13 -13.60
CA HIS A 934 -9.48 -20.72 -14.00
C HIS A 934 -10.19 -20.55 -15.34
N ALA A 935 -9.83 -21.38 -16.34
CA ALA A 935 -10.45 -21.33 -17.66
C ALA A 935 -11.97 -21.59 -17.59
N PHE A 936 -12.41 -22.59 -16.84
CA PHE A 936 -13.85 -22.92 -16.71
C PHE A 936 -14.63 -21.89 -15.91
N MET A 937 -13.99 -21.25 -14.92
CA MET A 937 -14.63 -20.20 -14.11
C MET A 937 -14.55 -18.81 -14.75
N GLY A 938 -13.80 -18.64 -15.85
CA GLY A 938 -13.60 -17.36 -16.50
C GLY A 938 -12.77 -16.36 -15.68
N LEU A 939 -11.88 -16.89 -14.81
CA LEU A 939 -11.04 -16.09 -13.93
C LEU A 939 -9.64 -15.94 -14.53
N SER A 940 -9.06 -14.74 -14.41
CA SER A 940 -7.64 -14.50 -14.72
C SER A 940 -6.73 -15.10 -13.66
N MET A 941 -5.55 -15.57 -14.05
CA MET A 941 -4.53 -15.96 -13.08
C MET A 941 -3.95 -14.70 -12.41
N SER A 942 -3.70 -14.79 -11.13
CA SER A 942 -3.13 -13.69 -10.34
C SER A 942 -2.04 -14.20 -9.41
N ILE A 943 -1.39 -13.27 -8.70
CA ILE A 943 -0.43 -13.65 -7.66
C ILE A 943 -1.09 -14.52 -6.57
N LEU A 944 -2.35 -14.25 -6.22
CA LEU A 944 -3.11 -15.07 -5.28
C LEU A 944 -3.33 -16.48 -5.83
N SER A 945 -3.56 -16.63 -7.14
CA SER A 945 -3.61 -17.92 -7.83
C SER A 945 -2.28 -18.66 -7.73
N MET A 946 -1.15 -17.95 -7.86
CA MET A 946 0.19 -18.55 -7.72
C MET A 946 0.42 -19.03 -6.29
N CYS A 947 -0.01 -18.29 -5.27
CA CYS A 947 0.01 -18.73 -3.87
C CYS A 947 -0.82 -20.04 -3.69
N GLY A 948 -2.00 -20.09 -4.31
CA GLY A 948 -2.84 -21.29 -4.32
C GLY A 948 -2.17 -22.47 -5.00
N ILE A 949 -1.46 -22.27 -6.11
CA ILE A 949 -0.70 -23.31 -6.82
C ILE A 949 0.47 -23.84 -5.97
N VAL A 950 1.16 -22.96 -5.25
CA VAL A 950 2.22 -23.36 -4.30
C VAL A 950 1.63 -24.22 -3.19
N ALA A 951 0.49 -23.81 -2.61
CA ALA A 951 -0.25 -24.58 -1.61
C ALA A 951 -0.65 -25.96 -2.16
N LEU A 952 -1.24 -25.98 -3.36
CA LEU A 952 -1.65 -27.20 -4.04
C LEU A 952 -0.47 -28.16 -4.30
N THR A 953 0.71 -27.65 -4.60
CA THR A 953 1.92 -28.44 -4.76
C THR A 953 2.23 -29.24 -3.50
N GLY A 954 2.14 -28.62 -2.32
CA GLY A 954 2.31 -29.30 -1.03
C GLY A 954 1.28 -30.41 -0.81
N VAL A 955 0.00 -30.14 -1.06
CA VAL A 955 -1.10 -31.11 -0.90
C VAL A 955 -0.94 -32.29 -1.87
N VAL A 956 -0.67 -32.04 -3.15
CA VAL A 956 -0.48 -33.10 -4.15
C VAL A 956 0.69 -34.02 -3.79
N VAL A 957 1.78 -33.43 -3.28
CA VAL A 957 2.94 -34.20 -2.80
C VAL A 957 2.56 -35.03 -1.56
N ASN A 958 1.82 -34.47 -0.61
CA ASN A 958 1.36 -35.17 0.60
C ASN A 958 0.49 -36.40 0.26
N ASP A 959 -0.54 -36.24 -0.56
CA ASP A 959 -1.43 -37.33 -0.99
C ASP A 959 -0.69 -38.42 -1.75
N SER A 960 0.17 -38.02 -2.67
CA SER A 960 0.98 -38.95 -3.45
C SER A 960 2.00 -39.71 -2.58
N LEU A 961 2.53 -39.06 -1.55
CA LEU A 961 3.43 -39.66 -0.56
C LEU A 961 2.71 -40.74 0.25
N VAL A 962 1.51 -40.47 0.77
CA VAL A 962 0.69 -41.40 1.53
C VAL A 962 0.34 -42.61 0.68
N LEU A 963 -0.12 -42.42 -0.56
CA LEU A 963 -0.44 -43.48 -1.50
C LEU A 963 0.77 -44.36 -1.79
N THR A 964 1.92 -43.76 -2.09
CA THR A 964 3.14 -44.49 -2.49
C THR A 964 3.73 -45.30 -1.33
N ILE A 965 3.77 -44.74 -0.12
CA ILE A 965 4.26 -45.46 1.07
C ILE A 965 3.32 -46.65 1.40
N SER A 966 2.00 -46.42 1.38
CA SER A 966 1.02 -47.50 1.64
C SER A 966 1.12 -48.63 0.66
N SER A 967 1.27 -48.33 -0.64
CA SER A 967 1.42 -49.35 -1.69
C SER A 967 2.75 -50.12 -1.56
N THR A 968 3.85 -49.46 -1.20
CA THR A 968 5.16 -50.08 -1.01
C THR A 968 5.15 -51.03 0.20
N ILE A 969 4.54 -50.61 1.32
CA ILE A 969 4.40 -51.44 2.54
C ILE A 969 3.58 -52.71 2.19
N THR A 970 2.46 -52.57 1.49
CA THR A 970 1.60 -53.67 1.10
C THR A 970 2.32 -54.62 0.17
N ALA A 971 3.00 -54.14 -0.84
CA ALA A 971 3.81 -54.96 -1.77
C ALA A 971 4.93 -55.71 -1.04
N THR A 972 5.62 -55.05 -0.08
CA THR A 972 6.69 -55.70 0.70
C THR A 972 6.14 -56.80 1.62
N ARG A 973 4.97 -56.59 2.23
CA ARG A 973 4.29 -57.60 3.05
C ARG A 973 3.86 -58.80 2.17
N ALA A 974 3.21 -58.58 1.03
CA ALA A 974 2.83 -59.60 0.12
C ALA A 974 4.04 -60.43 -0.41
N PHE A 975 5.15 -59.77 -0.68
CA PHE A 975 6.40 -60.44 -1.09
C PHE A 975 7.04 -61.27 0.06
N GLN A 976 6.99 -60.78 1.29
CA GLN A 976 7.45 -61.50 2.47
C GLN A 976 6.56 -62.71 2.77
N GLU A 977 5.24 -62.59 2.63
CA GLU A 977 4.28 -63.69 2.77
C GLU A 977 4.48 -64.73 1.67
N SER A 978 4.65 -64.31 0.42
CA SER A 978 4.95 -65.23 -0.66
C SER A 978 6.29 -65.98 -0.47
N ARG A 979 7.32 -65.26 0.06
CA ARG A 979 8.58 -65.94 0.45
C ARG A 979 8.45 -66.84 1.69
N ARG A 980 7.54 -66.51 2.64
CA ARG A 980 7.21 -67.43 3.74
C ARG A 980 6.43 -68.66 3.24
N CYS A 981 5.52 -68.50 2.29
CA CYS A 981 4.80 -69.57 1.66
C CYS A 981 5.67 -70.40 0.67
N SER A 982 6.68 -69.72 0.06
CA SER A 982 7.63 -70.39 -0.83
C SER A 982 8.87 -70.95 -0.14
N ARG A 983 8.96 -70.89 1.18
CA ARG A 983 9.88 -71.79 1.94
C ARG A 983 9.19 -73.11 2.27
N PRO A 984 9.17 -74.02 1.31
CA PRO A 984 8.60 -75.32 1.56
C PRO A 984 9.66 -76.22 2.09
N ALA A 985 9.28 -77.04 3.03
CA ALA A 985 9.65 -78.47 3.08
C ALA A 985 11.13 -78.89 3.01
N SER A 986 12.14 -78.00 3.07
CA SER A 986 13.55 -78.47 3.19
C SER A 986 13.99 -78.65 4.66
N ARG A 987 13.09 -78.45 5.65
CA ARG A 987 13.33 -78.75 7.08
C ARG A 987 12.53 -79.93 7.62
N ALA A 988 11.77 -80.63 6.79
CA ALA A 988 11.07 -81.88 7.15
C ALA A 988 11.83 -83.14 6.81
N PHE A 989 13.05 -83.00 6.27
CA PHE A 989 13.80 -84.23 5.82
C PHE A 989 15.07 -84.50 6.63
N ASP A 990 15.25 -83.88 7.78
CA ASP A 990 16.42 -84.09 8.64
C ASP A 990 16.08 -84.53 10.09
N ARG A 991 14.95 -85.16 10.25
CA ARG A 991 14.66 -85.94 11.51
C ARG A 991 14.02 -87.22 11.23
N SER A 992 14.70 -88.06 10.49
CA SER A 992 14.50 -89.49 10.54
C SER A 992 15.73 -90.24 9.94
N CYS A 993 16.81 -90.22 10.66
CA CYS A 993 17.78 -91.28 10.81
C CYS A 993 18.47 -91.10 12.16
#